data_abff5ceed297d2b99c2fe15fd2d70a17
#
_entry.id   abff5ceed297d2b99c2fe15fd2d70a17
#
_cell.length_a   1.000
_cell.length_b   1.000
_cell.length_c   1.000
_cell.angle_alpha   90.00
_cell.angle_beta   90.00
_cell.angle_gamma   90.00
#
_symmetry.space_group_name_H-M   'P 1'
#
loop_
_entity.id
_entity.type
_entity.pdbx_description
1 polymer ?
#
loop_
_entity_poly.entity_id
_entity_poly.type
_entity_poly.pdbx_seq_one_letter_code
_entity_poly.pdbx_strand_id
1 'polypeptide(L)'
;MYKQQETELDGNKFKLETGKMARQADGSAVCSIGDTQVLVTATSGGESDKPYFPLRVDYEEKFYAGGKIPGGFIKREGRPSDKAVLNARMIDRPIRPLFPDGYMDELHIVVTVLSASEDYPPGIAGLIGASTALTLSDIPFMGPIAGLEVGRVDGEFIMNPDAAQKEESDLEITVAGTADAVTMVEGAMKEVAEEDVVKAINFARDRIKKLVDFQLDYVNKPEPTRQEESKGRDRLEEETAKLTENYLPDLFKIEDKLEREEKVKEIKEKVKEEVLGTEERDESEEKKVEDAVDAEYKSFVRQKTVKEGIRVDGRKPDEIRPINVDVGLLDRAHGSSLFTRGETQSLGTATLGTTKQDEQRIDGMVVEGSKRFMLHYNFPPFSVGEAGYMRGPGRREKGHGHLAETALSPVLPDEEEFPYIIRVVSEILESNGSSSMATVCSGSLALMDSGVPIKKPVAGIGIGLMEEDGEHQILTDIMGLEDHFGDMDFKVTGTRDGVTAFQLDVKAGGLSEEIMREAMNRAHEARMKVLDKMDAAIDQPRSEVSKHAPAMEVFKVDEDEIGTVIGPGGRTIRDLTEETETEIDIDDDGTVKLSGVDREGVEKAKQMIEDMTREVEPGEEFVGEVVRVEDFGAFVQLPNKSEGLVHVSKLSDGYVDNVKDITSVGEEMRVKVIGHDDQGRLDLKRAAPESEEALEVGDTTDAEITKTTDFGAFVETPGGETGLIHISELSRDYVKSVDDVVQPEDKVKVKLINIDDKNRYQFRLVQE
;
A
#
# COMPACT_ATOMS: atom_id res chain seq x y z
N MET A 1 -30.18 37.30 10.35
CA MET A 1 -30.24 38.12 9.10
C MET A 1 -29.18 37.55 8.15
N TYR A 2 -29.43 37.48 6.84
CA TYR A 2 -28.43 37.02 5.89
C TYR A 2 -27.24 37.98 5.84
N LYS A 3 -26.03 37.44 5.91
CA LYS A 3 -24.75 38.17 5.83
C LYS A 3 -23.78 37.38 4.99
N GLN A 4 -22.95 38.03 4.18
CA GLN A 4 -21.84 37.44 3.44
C GLN A 4 -20.63 38.38 3.44
N GLN A 5 -19.43 37.78 3.34
CA GLN A 5 -18.17 38.49 3.19
C GLN A 5 -17.19 37.63 2.38
N GLU A 6 -16.37 38.29 1.59
CA GLU A 6 -15.36 37.65 0.73
C GLU A 6 -13.98 38.25 0.98
N THR A 7 -12.95 37.46 0.83
CA THR A 7 -11.56 37.90 0.82
C THR A 7 -10.75 37.06 -0.18
N GLU A 8 -9.59 37.57 -0.56
CA GLU A 8 -8.64 36.84 -1.41
C GLU A 8 -7.27 36.82 -0.71
N LEU A 9 -6.65 35.63 -0.64
CA LEU A 9 -5.34 35.45 -0.04
C LEU A 9 -4.52 34.47 -0.91
N ASP A 10 -3.36 34.91 -1.37
CA ASP A 10 -2.45 34.14 -2.23
C ASP A 10 -3.18 33.47 -3.43
N GLY A 11 -4.09 34.22 -4.10
CA GLY A 11 -4.88 33.72 -5.21
C GLY A 11 -6.11 32.88 -4.86
N ASN A 12 -6.27 32.50 -3.60
CA ASN A 12 -7.42 31.72 -3.12
C ASN A 12 -8.56 32.68 -2.70
N LYS A 13 -9.75 32.44 -3.22
CA LYS A 13 -10.95 33.21 -2.88
C LYS A 13 -11.74 32.53 -1.78
N PHE A 14 -11.89 33.21 -0.66
CA PHE A 14 -12.65 32.77 0.50
C PHE A 14 -13.95 33.54 0.62
N LYS A 15 -15.04 32.82 0.91
CA LYS A 15 -16.36 33.45 1.15
C LYS A 15 -17.02 32.78 2.36
N LEU A 16 -17.58 33.63 3.23
CA LEU A 16 -18.41 33.22 4.36
C LEU A 16 -19.84 33.74 4.22
N GLU A 17 -20.82 32.88 4.49
CA GLU A 17 -22.25 33.22 4.45
C GLU A 17 -22.96 32.64 5.67
N THR A 18 -23.91 33.38 6.28
CA THR A 18 -24.76 32.90 7.37
C THR A 18 -26.20 33.44 7.25
N GLY A 19 -27.12 32.86 8.01
CA GLY A 19 -28.51 33.31 8.14
C GLY A 19 -29.45 32.88 7.01
N LYS A 20 -28.96 32.14 5.99
CA LYS A 20 -29.75 31.60 4.89
C LYS A 20 -30.13 30.14 5.07
N MET A 21 -29.21 29.33 5.48
CA MET A 21 -29.36 27.88 5.65
C MET A 21 -29.26 27.48 7.15
N ALA A 22 -29.83 26.33 7.52
CA ALA A 22 -29.72 25.69 8.83
C ALA A 22 -29.98 26.65 10.03
N ARG A 23 -31.03 27.46 9.97
CA ARG A 23 -31.34 28.52 10.94
C ARG A 23 -31.80 28.05 12.32
N GLN A 24 -31.94 26.73 12.55
CA GLN A 24 -32.30 26.16 13.85
C GLN A 24 -31.08 25.65 14.62
N ALA A 25 -29.91 25.56 13.99
CA ALA A 25 -28.67 25.27 14.69
C ALA A 25 -28.22 26.50 15.50
N ASP A 26 -27.50 26.31 16.61
CA ASP A 26 -26.96 27.37 17.44
C ASP A 26 -25.98 28.26 16.65
N GLY A 27 -25.20 27.64 15.77
CA GLY A 27 -24.37 28.32 14.79
C GLY A 27 -24.42 27.65 13.42
N SER A 28 -24.44 28.44 12.34
CA SER A 28 -24.37 27.91 10.99
C SER A 28 -23.63 28.84 10.06
N ALA A 29 -22.76 28.27 9.21
CA ALA A 29 -22.02 29.01 8.18
C ALA A 29 -21.90 28.18 6.90
N VAL A 30 -21.90 28.86 5.76
CA VAL A 30 -21.41 28.30 4.51
C VAL A 30 -20.06 28.92 4.23
N CYS A 31 -19.03 28.08 4.13
CA CYS A 31 -17.69 28.46 3.73
C CYS A 31 -17.45 28.01 2.29
N SER A 32 -16.92 28.91 1.45
CA SER A 32 -16.53 28.60 0.09
C SER A 32 -15.04 28.91 -0.12
N ILE A 33 -14.34 28.03 -0.82
CA ILE A 33 -12.99 28.25 -1.33
C ILE A 33 -13.03 27.91 -2.82
N GLY A 34 -12.82 28.90 -3.68
CA GLY A 34 -13.07 28.70 -5.11
C GLY A 34 -14.50 28.21 -5.38
N ASP A 35 -14.62 27.09 -6.11
CA ASP A 35 -15.90 26.46 -6.46
C ASP A 35 -16.39 25.44 -5.41
N THR A 36 -15.59 25.17 -4.40
CA THR A 36 -15.96 24.28 -3.28
C THR A 36 -16.79 25.05 -2.26
N GLN A 37 -17.93 24.46 -1.83
CA GLN A 37 -18.84 25.04 -0.84
C GLN A 37 -19.22 23.98 0.21
N VAL A 38 -19.13 24.35 1.46
CA VAL A 38 -19.44 23.49 2.60
C VAL A 38 -20.37 24.21 3.58
N LEU A 39 -21.50 23.59 3.91
CA LEU A 39 -22.37 24.02 5.01
C LEU A 39 -21.91 23.37 6.30
N VAL A 40 -21.69 24.18 7.33
CA VAL A 40 -21.35 23.68 8.66
C VAL A 40 -22.36 24.19 9.68
N THR A 41 -22.79 23.28 10.56
CA THR A 41 -23.67 23.58 11.69
C THR A 41 -23.03 23.15 12.99
N ALA A 42 -23.20 23.92 14.05
CA ALA A 42 -22.85 23.59 15.42
C ALA A 42 -24.11 23.61 16.28
N THR A 43 -24.34 22.56 17.08
CA THR A 43 -25.52 22.43 17.94
C THR A 43 -25.12 21.84 19.28
N SER A 44 -25.48 22.50 20.38
CA SER A 44 -25.32 22.00 21.75
C SER A 44 -26.54 21.19 22.18
N GLY A 45 -26.33 20.02 22.78
CA GLY A 45 -27.37 19.15 23.31
C GLY A 45 -27.62 19.33 24.83
N GLY A 46 -26.83 20.19 25.51
CA GLY A 46 -26.83 20.36 26.95
C GLY A 46 -25.90 19.39 27.68
N GLU A 47 -25.88 19.46 29.01
CA GLU A 47 -24.95 18.72 29.86
C GLU A 47 -25.07 17.20 29.68
N SER A 48 -23.93 16.51 29.66
CA SER A 48 -23.79 15.06 29.42
C SER A 48 -23.19 14.36 30.62
N ASP A 49 -23.67 13.15 30.89
CA ASP A 49 -23.13 12.27 31.95
C ASP A 49 -21.83 11.55 31.56
N LYS A 50 -21.27 11.83 30.37
CA LYS A 50 -20.04 11.17 29.93
C LYS A 50 -18.82 11.67 30.68
N PRO A 51 -17.83 10.82 30.95
CA PRO A 51 -16.60 11.20 31.67
C PRO A 51 -15.61 12.01 30.85
N TYR A 52 -15.99 12.45 29.62
CA TYR A 52 -15.15 13.20 28.71
C TYR A 52 -15.99 14.18 27.89
N PHE A 53 -15.37 15.24 27.38
CA PHE A 53 -16.05 16.22 26.53
C PHE A 53 -16.66 15.56 25.28
N PRO A 54 -17.98 15.52 25.16
CA PRO A 54 -18.68 14.75 24.14
C PRO A 54 -18.83 15.53 22.82
N LEU A 55 -17.73 16.08 22.32
CA LEU A 55 -17.66 16.67 20.98
C LEU A 55 -17.74 15.59 19.91
N ARG A 56 -18.65 15.76 18.96
CA ARG A 56 -18.77 14.92 17.78
C ARG A 56 -18.74 15.78 16.52
N VAL A 57 -17.87 15.43 15.58
CA VAL A 57 -17.81 16.01 14.25
C VAL A 57 -18.20 14.92 13.23
N ASP A 58 -19.27 15.16 12.47
CA ASP A 58 -19.66 14.32 11.34
C ASP A 58 -19.40 15.07 10.04
N TYR A 59 -18.73 14.38 9.11
CA TYR A 59 -18.39 14.93 7.80
C TYR A 59 -19.16 14.14 6.74
N GLU A 60 -20.05 14.85 6.04
CA GLU A 60 -21.00 14.28 5.10
C GLU A 60 -20.59 14.59 3.67
N GLU A 61 -20.03 13.60 3.00
CA GLU A 61 -19.77 13.62 1.56
C GLU A 61 -21.08 13.39 0.81
N LYS A 62 -21.44 14.32 -0.06
CA LYS A 62 -22.63 14.21 -0.88
C LYS A 62 -22.20 14.10 -2.35
N PHE A 63 -22.52 12.98 -3.00
CA PHE A 63 -22.10 12.73 -4.38
C PHE A 63 -22.61 13.80 -5.37
N TYR A 64 -23.79 14.39 -5.08
CA TYR A 64 -24.27 15.50 -5.89
C TYR A 64 -23.35 16.73 -5.87
N ALA A 65 -22.50 16.88 -4.85
CA ALA A 65 -21.54 17.97 -4.77
C ALA A 65 -20.47 17.91 -5.89
N GLY A 66 -20.12 16.69 -6.33
CA GLY A 66 -19.29 16.44 -7.51
C GLY A 66 -20.10 16.13 -8.79
N GLY A 67 -21.42 16.37 -8.79
CA GLY A 67 -22.28 16.09 -9.94
C GLY A 67 -22.52 14.59 -10.22
N LYS A 68 -22.33 13.72 -9.23
CA LYS A 68 -22.38 12.26 -9.37
C LYS A 68 -23.58 11.65 -8.66
N ILE A 69 -23.92 10.43 -9.09
CA ILE A 69 -24.83 9.51 -8.39
C ILE A 69 -23.97 8.42 -7.73
N PRO A 70 -24.20 8.07 -6.44
CA PRO A 70 -23.44 7.02 -5.76
C PRO A 70 -23.38 5.71 -6.55
N GLY A 71 -22.19 5.10 -6.64
CA GLY A 71 -21.93 3.90 -7.43
C GLY A 71 -22.64 2.63 -6.93
N GLY A 72 -22.91 2.53 -5.62
CA GLY A 72 -23.52 1.37 -4.99
C GLY A 72 -24.93 1.02 -5.51
N PHE A 73 -25.38 -0.21 -5.27
CA PHE A 73 -26.68 -0.71 -5.76
C PHE A 73 -27.88 0.15 -5.37
N ILE A 74 -27.93 0.65 -4.13
CA ILE A 74 -29.03 1.48 -3.61
C ILE A 74 -28.99 2.94 -4.06
N LYS A 75 -27.93 3.35 -4.80
CA LYS A 75 -27.75 4.73 -5.31
C LYS A 75 -27.93 5.82 -4.26
N ARG A 76 -27.46 5.57 -3.06
CA ARG A 76 -27.48 6.48 -1.91
C ARG A 76 -26.17 6.37 -1.13
N GLU A 77 -25.74 7.48 -0.52
CA GLU A 77 -24.60 7.49 0.39
C GLU A 77 -24.81 6.51 1.55
N GLY A 78 -23.76 5.76 1.87
CA GLY A 78 -23.75 4.77 2.92
C GLY A 78 -23.02 5.24 4.18
N ARG A 79 -22.10 4.41 4.68
CA ARG A 79 -21.22 4.80 5.79
C ARG A 79 -20.20 5.82 5.30
N PRO A 80 -19.70 6.72 6.19
CA PRO A 80 -18.63 7.65 5.84
C PRO A 80 -17.42 6.93 5.26
N SER A 81 -16.86 7.47 4.20
CA SER A 81 -15.60 7.03 3.62
C SER A 81 -14.44 7.20 4.62
N ASP A 82 -13.30 6.58 4.37
CA ASP A 82 -12.10 6.82 5.19
C ASP A 82 -11.69 8.29 5.12
N LYS A 83 -11.77 8.90 3.93
CA LYS A 83 -11.51 10.34 3.73
C LYS A 83 -12.47 11.23 4.53
N ALA A 84 -13.75 10.91 4.57
CA ALA A 84 -14.73 11.62 5.40
C ALA A 84 -14.39 11.53 6.90
N VAL A 85 -13.97 10.35 7.36
CA VAL A 85 -13.54 10.16 8.76
C VAL A 85 -12.26 10.95 9.06
N LEU A 86 -11.29 10.97 8.15
CA LEU A 86 -10.05 11.74 8.30
C LEU A 86 -10.33 13.25 8.32
N ASN A 87 -11.17 13.76 7.43
CA ASN A 87 -11.60 15.17 7.43
C ASN A 87 -12.33 15.53 8.73
N ALA A 88 -13.20 14.65 9.25
CA ALA A 88 -13.85 14.88 10.54
C ALA A 88 -12.83 14.98 11.69
N ARG A 89 -11.77 14.16 11.67
CA ARG A 89 -10.68 14.22 12.65
C ARG A 89 -9.82 15.47 12.52
N MET A 90 -9.48 15.85 11.27
CA MET A 90 -8.74 17.07 10.96
C MET A 90 -9.46 18.32 11.49
N ILE A 91 -10.81 18.30 11.56
CA ILE A 91 -11.63 19.38 12.12
C ILE A 91 -11.74 19.26 13.65
N ASP A 92 -11.98 18.07 14.19
CA ASP A 92 -12.15 17.82 15.64
C ASP A 92 -10.90 18.23 16.44
N ARG A 93 -9.71 17.80 15.98
CA ARG A 93 -8.46 17.92 16.73
C ARG A 93 -8.07 19.37 17.07
N PRO A 94 -8.05 20.34 16.14
CA PRO A 94 -7.70 21.71 16.46
C PRO A 94 -8.81 22.50 17.16
N ILE A 95 -10.06 22.02 17.10
CA ILE A 95 -11.20 22.68 17.77
C ILE A 95 -11.33 22.23 19.23
N ARG A 96 -11.14 20.96 19.51
CA ARG A 96 -11.36 20.33 20.81
C ARG A 96 -10.62 21.02 21.99
N PRO A 97 -9.33 21.40 21.88
CA PRO A 97 -8.61 22.04 22.96
C PRO A 97 -9.00 23.50 23.22
N LEU A 98 -9.91 24.05 22.42
CA LEU A 98 -10.35 25.46 22.51
C LEU A 98 -11.69 25.60 23.24
N PHE A 99 -12.07 24.63 24.03
CA PHE A 99 -13.18 24.73 24.97
C PHE A 99 -12.65 24.88 26.38
N PRO A 100 -13.41 25.56 27.28
CA PRO A 100 -13.02 25.68 28.68
C PRO A 100 -12.86 24.31 29.35
N ASP A 101 -11.91 24.22 30.28
CA ASP A 101 -11.79 23.03 31.10
C ASP A 101 -13.09 22.72 31.85
N GLY A 102 -13.52 21.45 31.82
CA GLY A 102 -14.79 21.04 32.44
C GLY A 102 -16.05 21.34 31.65
N TYR A 103 -15.96 21.83 30.42
CA TYR A 103 -17.10 21.93 29.50
C TYR A 103 -17.56 20.53 29.07
N MET A 104 -18.79 20.14 29.46
CA MET A 104 -19.30 18.77 29.31
C MET A 104 -20.63 18.70 28.53
N ASP A 105 -21.07 19.79 27.93
CA ASP A 105 -22.25 19.75 27.07
C ASP A 105 -22.01 18.91 25.81
N GLU A 106 -23.00 18.13 25.39
CA GLU A 106 -22.96 17.46 24.12
C GLU A 106 -22.87 18.47 22.99
N LEU A 107 -21.84 18.37 22.18
CA LEU A 107 -21.63 19.24 21.03
C LEU A 107 -21.54 18.45 19.73
N HIS A 108 -22.41 18.78 18.78
CA HIS A 108 -22.45 18.15 17.48
C HIS A 108 -22.15 19.17 16.36
N ILE A 109 -21.05 18.96 15.65
CA ILE A 109 -20.69 19.70 14.45
C ILE A 109 -20.98 18.81 13.25
N VAL A 110 -21.79 19.30 12.31
CA VAL A 110 -22.07 18.58 11.04
C VAL A 110 -21.54 19.41 9.89
N VAL A 111 -20.66 18.80 9.13
CA VAL A 111 -20.04 19.37 7.92
C VAL A 111 -20.67 18.70 6.70
N THR A 112 -21.40 19.44 5.88
CA THR A 112 -22.06 18.93 4.68
C THR A 112 -21.45 19.58 3.44
N VAL A 113 -20.85 18.75 2.58
CA VAL A 113 -20.26 19.22 1.32
C VAL A 113 -21.39 19.48 0.30
N LEU A 114 -21.54 20.71 -0.15
CA LEU A 114 -22.60 21.15 -1.08
C LEU A 114 -22.14 21.24 -2.53
N SER A 115 -20.87 21.62 -2.73
CA SER A 115 -20.17 21.67 -4.01
C SER A 115 -18.71 21.34 -3.78
N ALA A 116 -18.09 20.55 -4.66
CA ALA A 116 -16.69 20.15 -4.52
C ALA A 116 -15.98 20.17 -5.86
N SER A 117 -14.75 20.67 -5.85
CA SER A 117 -13.82 20.59 -6.96
C SER A 117 -12.55 19.85 -6.54
N GLU A 118 -11.79 19.39 -7.50
CA GLU A 118 -10.52 18.68 -7.27
C GLU A 118 -9.44 19.65 -6.77
N ASP A 119 -9.41 20.87 -7.32
CA ASP A 119 -8.43 21.90 -6.98
C ASP A 119 -8.60 22.46 -5.56
N TYR A 120 -9.81 22.42 -5.02
CA TYR A 120 -10.12 22.92 -3.68
C TYR A 120 -10.79 21.82 -2.82
N PRO A 121 -10.01 20.93 -2.20
CA PRO A 121 -10.56 19.88 -1.33
C PRO A 121 -11.41 20.49 -0.20
N PRO A 122 -12.59 19.91 0.08
CA PRO A 122 -13.55 20.54 0.97
C PRO A 122 -13.21 20.48 2.47
N GLY A 123 -12.13 19.79 2.86
CA GLY A 123 -11.70 19.65 4.25
C GLY A 123 -11.39 21.00 4.92
N ILE A 124 -10.59 21.85 4.27
CA ILE A 124 -10.20 23.17 4.78
C ILE A 124 -11.42 24.11 4.86
N ALA A 125 -12.29 24.09 3.85
CA ALA A 125 -13.54 24.87 3.91
C ALA A 125 -14.44 24.39 5.06
N GLY A 126 -14.45 23.09 5.36
CA GLY A 126 -15.13 22.49 6.51
C GLY A 126 -14.56 22.97 7.85
N LEU A 127 -13.24 23.04 7.99
CA LEU A 127 -12.57 23.53 9.20
C LEU A 127 -12.87 25.01 9.47
N ILE A 128 -12.71 25.88 8.47
CA ILE A 128 -13.01 27.31 8.58
C ILE A 128 -14.51 27.53 8.83
N GLY A 129 -15.36 26.75 8.17
CA GLY A 129 -16.81 26.79 8.37
C GLY A 129 -17.21 26.38 9.79
N ALA A 130 -16.59 25.34 10.36
CA ALA A 130 -16.83 24.89 11.74
C ALA A 130 -16.40 25.95 12.76
N SER A 131 -15.21 26.51 12.58
CA SER A 131 -14.73 27.64 13.38
C SER A 131 -15.70 28.84 13.32
N THR A 132 -16.12 29.22 12.11
CA THR A 132 -17.05 30.33 11.93
C THR A 132 -18.41 30.04 12.57
N ALA A 133 -18.97 28.83 12.40
CA ALA A 133 -20.26 28.45 12.99
C ALA A 133 -20.22 28.51 14.52
N LEU A 134 -19.16 27.97 15.13
CA LEU A 134 -18.93 28.04 16.59
C LEU A 134 -18.79 29.49 17.07
N THR A 135 -17.99 30.31 16.38
CA THR A 135 -17.79 31.72 16.76
C THR A 135 -19.07 32.56 16.63
N LEU A 136 -19.97 32.22 15.71
CA LEU A 136 -21.28 32.84 15.56
C LEU A 136 -22.28 32.45 16.65
N SER A 137 -22.12 31.29 17.28
CA SER A 137 -23.00 30.77 18.32
C SER A 137 -22.70 31.38 19.70
N ASP A 138 -23.49 30.98 20.68
CA ASP A 138 -23.26 31.29 22.10
C ASP A 138 -22.50 30.15 22.84
N ILE A 139 -22.06 29.11 22.09
CA ILE A 139 -21.23 28.01 22.57
C ILE A 139 -19.86 28.58 22.99
N PRO A 140 -19.31 28.20 24.20
CA PRO A 140 -18.08 28.81 24.74
C PRO A 140 -16.82 28.31 24.01
N PHE A 141 -16.67 28.72 22.79
CA PHE A 141 -15.52 28.39 21.91
C PHE A 141 -14.48 29.50 21.96
N MET A 142 -13.23 29.16 22.29
CA MET A 142 -12.09 30.03 22.48
C MET A 142 -11.33 30.33 21.16
N GLY A 143 -11.96 30.06 20.02
CA GLY A 143 -11.46 30.44 18.69
C GLY A 143 -11.76 31.87 18.30
N PRO A 144 -11.71 32.26 17.02
CA PRO A 144 -11.69 31.34 15.87
C PRO A 144 -10.33 30.71 15.56
N ILE A 145 -10.38 29.64 14.78
CA ILE A 145 -9.23 29.03 14.14
C ILE A 145 -9.38 29.09 12.62
N ALA A 146 -8.27 28.97 11.92
CA ALA A 146 -8.26 28.70 10.51
C ALA A 146 -7.26 27.59 10.20
N GLY A 147 -7.33 27.05 9.00
CA GLY A 147 -6.37 26.09 8.50
C GLY A 147 -6.17 26.26 7.00
N LEU A 148 -5.08 25.70 6.50
CA LEU A 148 -4.74 25.66 5.10
C LEU A 148 -3.82 24.48 4.80
N GLU A 149 -3.75 24.09 3.54
CA GLU A 149 -2.75 23.16 3.04
C GLU A 149 -1.51 23.93 2.57
N VAL A 150 -0.33 23.38 2.78
CA VAL A 150 0.93 23.90 2.23
C VAL A 150 1.54 22.80 1.37
N GLY A 151 1.82 23.13 0.12
CA GLY A 151 2.66 22.34 -0.77
C GLY A 151 4.03 22.98 -0.97
N ARG A 152 4.99 22.25 -1.54
CA ARG A 152 6.28 22.77 -1.96
C ARG A 152 6.64 22.23 -3.34
N VAL A 153 6.76 23.15 -4.31
CA VAL A 153 7.16 22.86 -5.69
C VAL A 153 8.42 23.67 -5.99
N ASP A 154 9.44 23.06 -6.53
CA ASP A 154 10.75 23.67 -6.82
C ASP A 154 11.37 24.45 -5.63
N GLY A 155 11.09 23.99 -4.41
CA GLY A 155 11.58 24.62 -3.17
C GLY A 155 10.74 25.80 -2.67
N GLU A 156 9.72 26.23 -3.39
CA GLU A 156 8.83 27.34 -3.01
C GLU A 156 7.54 26.82 -2.37
N PHE A 157 7.12 27.44 -1.26
CA PHE A 157 5.88 27.07 -0.56
C PHE A 157 4.66 27.68 -1.22
N ILE A 158 3.62 26.86 -1.39
CA ILE A 158 2.35 27.22 -2.04
C ILE A 158 1.20 26.98 -1.05
N MET A 159 0.29 27.95 -0.91
CA MET A 159 -0.92 27.81 -0.12
C MET A 159 -2.03 27.12 -0.93
N ASN A 160 -2.63 26.08 -0.37
CA ASN A 160 -3.70 25.29 -0.98
C ASN A 160 -3.36 24.90 -2.42
N PRO A 161 -2.32 24.06 -2.64
CA PRO A 161 -1.90 23.64 -3.96
C PRO A 161 -3.07 22.95 -4.71
N ASP A 162 -3.22 23.24 -5.99
CA ASP A 162 -4.14 22.55 -6.88
C ASP A 162 -3.67 21.11 -7.17
N ALA A 163 -4.48 20.32 -7.90
CA ALA A 163 -4.19 18.93 -8.18
C ALA A 163 -2.82 18.71 -8.87
N ALA A 164 -2.50 19.54 -9.88
CA ALA A 164 -1.24 19.44 -10.61
C ALA A 164 -0.03 19.79 -9.72
N GLN A 165 -0.16 20.84 -8.90
CA GLN A 165 0.88 21.25 -7.94
C GLN A 165 1.11 20.21 -6.85
N LYS A 166 0.05 19.45 -6.44
CA LYS A 166 0.19 18.34 -5.47
C LYS A 166 1.01 17.17 -6.04
N GLU A 167 0.84 16.83 -7.30
CA GLU A 167 1.63 15.77 -7.94
C GLU A 167 3.14 16.09 -7.94
N GLU A 168 3.49 17.35 -8.22
CA GLU A 168 4.87 17.82 -8.25
C GLU A 168 5.44 18.09 -6.85
N SER A 169 4.59 18.25 -5.84
CA SER A 169 4.98 18.59 -4.47
C SER A 169 5.75 17.46 -3.78
N ASP A 170 6.80 17.83 -3.06
CA ASP A 170 7.54 16.93 -2.17
C ASP A 170 7.11 17.04 -0.70
N LEU A 171 6.21 17.99 -0.39
CA LEU A 171 5.64 18.24 0.93
C LEU A 171 4.17 18.64 0.78
N GLU A 172 3.30 17.93 1.48
CA GLU A 172 1.89 18.28 1.62
C GLU A 172 1.52 18.25 3.10
N ILE A 173 1.32 19.42 3.72
CA ILE A 173 0.94 19.52 5.11
C ILE A 173 -0.33 20.34 5.28
N THR A 174 -1.20 19.91 6.18
CA THR A 174 -2.33 20.68 6.70
C THR A 174 -1.93 21.31 8.02
N VAL A 175 -2.07 22.61 8.12
CA VAL A 175 -1.78 23.37 9.35
C VAL A 175 -3.04 24.07 9.80
N ALA A 176 -3.37 23.97 11.08
CA ALA A 176 -4.48 24.70 11.70
C ALA A 176 -4.04 25.37 12.99
N GLY A 177 -4.70 26.49 13.32
CA GLY A 177 -4.39 27.26 14.52
C GLY A 177 -5.24 28.49 14.73
N THR A 178 -4.98 29.17 15.85
CA THR A 178 -5.50 30.50 16.16
C THR A 178 -4.66 31.60 15.49
N ALA A 179 -4.94 32.88 15.75
CA ALA A 179 -4.12 34.00 15.28
C ALA A 179 -2.65 33.92 15.79
N ASP A 180 -2.45 33.38 16.99
CA ASP A 180 -1.16 33.42 17.70
C ASP A 180 -0.46 32.07 17.76
N ALA A 181 -1.19 30.95 17.56
CA ALA A 181 -0.72 29.62 17.88
C ALA A 181 -1.13 28.58 16.84
N VAL A 182 -0.19 27.71 16.44
CA VAL A 182 -0.48 26.47 15.72
C VAL A 182 -0.97 25.42 16.72
N THR A 183 -2.13 24.83 16.43
CA THR A 183 -2.78 23.83 17.31
C THR A 183 -2.74 22.43 16.73
N MET A 184 -2.65 22.29 15.39
CA MET A 184 -2.62 21.02 14.72
C MET A 184 -1.81 21.12 13.44
N VAL A 185 -0.96 20.12 13.20
CA VAL A 185 -0.31 19.90 11.90
C VAL A 185 -0.35 18.43 11.59
N GLU A 186 -0.59 18.09 10.32
CA GLU A 186 -0.41 16.74 9.80
C GLU A 186 -0.01 16.78 8.34
N GLY A 187 0.73 15.78 7.87
CA GLY A 187 1.08 15.76 6.45
C GLY A 187 2.01 14.64 6.04
N ALA A 188 2.18 14.61 4.71
CA ALA A 188 3.00 13.68 3.94
C ALA A 188 4.19 14.39 3.31
N MET A 189 5.32 13.72 3.20
CA MET A 189 6.55 14.27 2.62
C MET A 189 7.38 13.19 1.94
N LYS A 190 8.18 13.61 0.96
CA LYS A 190 9.13 12.76 0.26
C LYS A 190 10.54 13.01 0.83
N GLU A 191 10.79 12.53 2.06
CA GLU A 191 12.09 12.67 2.77
C GLU A 191 12.55 14.14 2.92
N VAL A 192 11.65 15.01 3.39
CA VAL A 192 11.93 16.43 3.57
C VAL A 192 12.73 16.67 4.86
N ALA A 193 13.69 17.60 4.82
CA ALA A 193 14.50 17.98 5.98
C ALA A 193 13.62 18.63 7.08
N GLU A 194 13.91 18.35 8.33
CA GLU A 194 13.18 18.88 9.51
C GLU A 194 13.09 20.40 9.53
N GLU A 195 14.13 21.09 9.11
CA GLU A 195 14.19 22.55 9.02
C GLU A 195 13.17 23.11 8.02
N ASP A 196 12.97 22.44 6.88
CA ASP A 196 12.02 22.88 5.86
C ASP A 196 10.58 22.63 6.29
N VAL A 197 10.33 21.58 7.10
CA VAL A 197 9.02 21.37 7.74
C VAL A 197 8.70 22.54 8.68
N VAL A 198 9.64 22.99 9.50
CA VAL A 198 9.46 24.17 10.38
C VAL A 198 9.16 25.43 9.57
N LYS A 199 9.88 25.65 8.44
CA LYS A 199 9.60 26.79 7.54
C LYS A 199 8.19 26.72 6.92
N ALA A 200 7.74 25.53 6.52
CA ALA A 200 6.40 25.33 5.96
C ALA A 200 5.30 25.67 7.00
N ILE A 201 5.49 25.28 8.25
CA ILE A 201 4.57 25.62 9.34
C ILE A 201 4.53 27.13 9.60
N ASN A 202 5.69 27.80 9.59
CA ASN A 202 5.75 29.25 9.75
C ASN A 202 5.10 29.98 8.56
N PHE A 203 5.27 29.47 7.33
CA PHE A 203 4.58 29.98 6.14
C PHE A 203 3.06 29.93 6.31
N ALA A 204 2.54 28.84 6.87
CA ALA A 204 1.11 28.67 7.14
C ALA A 204 0.62 29.65 8.24
N ARG A 205 1.39 29.81 9.33
CA ARG A 205 1.01 30.62 10.49
C ARG A 205 0.65 32.06 10.13
N ASP A 206 1.42 32.69 9.26
CA ASP A 206 1.16 34.07 8.81
C ASP A 206 -0.15 34.21 8.01
N ARG A 207 -0.54 33.15 7.32
CA ARG A 207 -1.77 33.08 6.53
C ARG A 207 -2.98 32.72 7.37
N ILE A 208 -2.81 31.83 8.31
CA ILE A 208 -3.84 31.46 9.29
C ILE A 208 -4.28 32.70 10.05
N LYS A 209 -3.37 33.53 10.52
CA LYS A 209 -3.70 34.79 11.18
C LYS A 209 -4.64 35.66 10.35
N LYS A 210 -4.37 35.86 9.06
CA LYS A 210 -5.22 36.65 8.16
C LYS A 210 -6.61 36.04 7.98
N LEU A 211 -6.72 34.71 7.95
CA LEU A 211 -8.00 34.00 7.84
C LEU A 211 -8.78 34.05 9.17
N VAL A 212 -8.11 34.08 10.29
CA VAL A 212 -8.72 34.31 11.62
C VAL A 212 -9.24 35.73 11.72
N ASP A 213 -8.43 36.75 11.35
CA ASP A 213 -8.85 38.15 11.29
C ASP A 213 -10.09 38.34 10.38
N PHE A 214 -10.11 37.67 9.22
CA PHE A 214 -11.27 37.68 8.32
C PHE A 214 -12.54 37.10 8.96
N GLN A 215 -12.44 36.04 9.78
CA GLN A 215 -13.57 35.48 10.52
C GLN A 215 -14.03 36.45 11.63
N LEU A 216 -13.13 37.06 12.37
CA LEU A 216 -13.45 38.03 13.43
C LEU A 216 -14.16 39.24 12.86
N ASP A 217 -13.68 39.82 11.75
CA ASP A 217 -14.33 40.91 11.03
C ASP A 217 -15.74 40.50 10.54
N TYR A 218 -15.88 39.25 10.08
CA TYR A 218 -17.16 38.71 9.63
C TYR A 218 -18.16 38.56 10.77
N VAL A 219 -17.73 37.97 11.89
CA VAL A 219 -18.60 37.73 13.06
C VAL A 219 -18.91 39.03 13.78
N ASN A 220 -17.98 39.99 13.81
CA ASN A 220 -18.05 41.27 14.52
C ASN A 220 -18.25 41.09 16.04
N LYS A 221 -17.60 40.07 16.61
CA LYS A 221 -17.43 39.81 18.04
C LYS A 221 -15.97 40.10 18.44
N PRO A 222 -15.70 40.61 19.64
CA PRO A 222 -14.33 40.71 20.15
C PRO A 222 -13.73 39.30 20.24
N GLU A 223 -12.42 39.22 20.12
CA GLU A 223 -11.69 37.99 20.40
C GLU A 223 -12.06 37.45 21.80
N PRO A 224 -12.40 36.17 21.96
CA PRO A 224 -12.74 35.63 23.25
C PRO A 224 -11.52 35.75 24.20
N THR A 225 -11.68 36.47 25.28
CA THR A 225 -10.66 36.51 26.32
C THR A 225 -10.64 35.17 26.99
N ARG A 226 -9.51 34.47 26.95
CA ARG A 226 -9.31 33.25 27.73
C ARG A 226 -9.46 33.61 29.21
N GLN A 227 -10.67 33.52 29.74
CA GLN A 227 -10.88 33.60 31.15
C GLN A 227 -10.45 32.28 31.77
N GLU A 228 -9.26 32.24 32.34
CA GLU A 228 -8.95 31.28 33.38
C GLU A 228 -9.89 31.61 34.59
N GLU A 229 -11.14 31.15 34.50
CA GLU A 229 -11.89 30.99 35.75
C GLU A 229 -11.29 29.83 36.49
N SER A 230 -10.20 30.11 37.20
CA SER A 230 -9.83 29.28 38.35
C SER A 230 -10.96 29.48 39.39
N LYS A 231 -12.02 28.66 39.29
CA LYS A 231 -12.87 28.42 40.44
C LYS A 231 -11.93 27.98 41.55
N GLY A 232 -11.73 28.80 42.58
CA GLY A 232 -10.92 28.43 43.71
C GLY A 232 -11.41 27.08 44.22
N ARG A 233 -10.49 26.20 44.57
CA ARG A 233 -10.81 24.87 45.13
C ARG A 233 -11.79 25.04 46.29
N ASP A 234 -12.80 24.20 46.31
CA ASP A 234 -13.66 24.14 47.48
C ASP A 234 -12.92 23.44 48.65
N ARG A 235 -13.51 23.46 49.86
CA ARG A 235 -12.88 22.87 51.03
C ARG A 235 -12.59 21.39 50.88
N LEU A 236 -13.47 20.67 50.17
CA LEU A 236 -13.34 19.23 49.90
C LEU A 236 -12.14 18.96 49.01
N GLU A 237 -12.00 19.72 47.91
CA GLU A 237 -10.90 19.65 46.97
C GLU A 237 -9.56 20.00 47.63
N GLU A 238 -9.51 21.03 48.51
CA GLU A 238 -8.29 21.39 49.25
C GLU A 238 -7.84 20.30 50.23
N GLU A 239 -8.79 19.67 50.94
CA GLU A 239 -8.52 18.58 51.85
C GLU A 239 -8.03 17.33 51.13
N THR A 240 -8.68 17.00 50.03
CA THR A 240 -8.30 15.91 49.11
C THR A 240 -6.89 16.11 48.60
N ALA A 241 -6.56 17.30 48.10
CA ALA A 241 -5.23 17.61 47.55
C ALA A 241 -4.11 17.36 48.56
N LYS A 242 -4.27 17.88 49.78
CA LYS A 242 -3.27 17.71 50.88
C LYS A 242 -3.07 16.26 51.28
N LEU A 243 -4.11 15.44 51.25
CA LEU A 243 -4.00 14.02 51.57
C LEU A 243 -3.30 13.26 50.44
N THR A 244 -3.66 13.55 49.19
CA THR A 244 -3.11 12.93 48.00
C THR A 244 -1.59 13.12 47.88
N GLU A 245 -1.06 14.31 48.21
CA GLU A 245 0.37 14.62 48.21
C GLU A 245 1.23 13.59 48.97
N ASN A 246 0.68 13.00 50.04
CA ASN A 246 1.40 12.03 50.87
C ASN A 246 1.61 10.66 50.17
N TYR A 247 0.76 10.32 49.20
CA TYR A 247 0.78 9.04 48.51
C TYR A 247 1.51 9.09 47.17
N LEU A 248 1.57 10.24 46.51
CA LEU A 248 2.12 10.41 45.17
C LEU A 248 3.60 9.98 44.98
N PRO A 249 4.51 10.23 45.99
CA PRO A 249 5.92 9.81 45.82
C PRO A 249 6.12 8.31 45.65
N ASP A 250 5.20 7.48 46.14
CA ASP A 250 5.29 6.03 45.96
C ASP A 250 4.97 5.57 44.57
N LEU A 251 4.17 6.34 43.80
CA LEU A 251 3.84 6.02 42.39
C LEU A 251 5.06 6.08 41.46
N PHE A 252 6.01 6.97 41.75
CA PHE A 252 7.26 7.09 40.96
C PHE A 252 8.27 5.95 41.23
N LYS A 253 7.94 5.00 42.07
CA LYS A 253 8.73 3.79 42.30
C LYS A 253 8.24 2.59 41.50
N ILE A 254 7.10 2.73 40.84
CA ILE A 254 6.42 1.65 40.13
C ILE A 254 6.64 1.86 38.62
N GLU A 255 7.45 0.98 38.00
CA GLU A 255 7.75 1.04 36.59
C GLU A 255 6.62 0.44 35.71
N ASP A 256 6.00 -0.67 36.15
CA ASP A 256 4.93 -1.35 35.47
C ASP A 256 3.64 -0.53 35.41
N LYS A 257 3.05 -0.42 34.21
CA LYS A 257 1.84 0.38 33.95
C LYS A 257 0.64 -0.11 34.76
N LEU A 258 0.35 -1.43 34.70
CA LEU A 258 -0.85 -1.98 35.33
C LEU A 258 -0.76 -1.93 36.85
N GLU A 259 0.42 -2.21 37.42
CA GLU A 259 0.68 -2.09 38.84
C GLU A 259 0.51 -0.63 39.30
N ARG A 260 0.98 0.34 38.52
CA ARG A 260 0.81 1.77 38.82
C ARG A 260 -0.65 2.22 38.75
N GLU A 261 -1.41 1.77 37.74
CA GLU A 261 -2.84 2.06 37.64
C GLU A 261 -3.66 1.47 38.79
N GLU A 262 -3.32 0.25 39.23
CA GLU A 262 -3.93 -0.38 40.38
C GLU A 262 -3.62 0.43 41.65
N LYS A 263 -2.38 0.90 41.79
CA LYS A 263 -1.97 1.73 42.92
C LYS A 263 -2.70 3.08 42.96
N VAL A 264 -2.92 3.71 41.80
CA VAL A 264 -3.75 4.94 41.74
C VAL A 264 -5.18 4.68 42.20
N LYS A 265 -5.78 3.56 41.80
CA LYS A 265 -7.11 3.16 42.30
C LYS A 265 -7.13 2.96 43.81
N GLU A 266 -6.12 2.29 44.37
CA GLU A 266 -6.00 2.14 45.83
C GLU A 266 -5.89 3.50 46.56
N ILE A 267 -5.13 4.44 45.98
CA ILE A 267 -4.99 5.80 46.55
C ILE A 267 -6.34 6.51 46.51
N LYS A 268 -7.06 6.46 45.39
CA LYS A 268 -8.40 7.06 45.27
C LYS A 268 -9.35 6.53 46.34
N GLU A 269 -9.40 5.21 46.53
CA GLU A 269 -10.25 4.63 47.56
C GLU A 269 -9.84 5.04 49.00
N LYS A 270 -8.55 5.06 49.32
CA LYS A 270 -8.05 5.51 50.60
C LYS A 270 -8.39 6.96 50.88
N VAL A 271 -8.15 7.84 49.91
CA VAL A 271 -8.45 9.27 50.05
C VAL A 271 -9.95 9.48 50.19
N LYS A 272 -10.80 8.77 49.45
CA LYS A 272 -12.26 8.79 49.64
C LYS A 272 -12.66 8.36 51.03
N GLU A 273 -12.09 7.28 51.58
CA GLU A 273 -12.36 6.82 52.94
C GLU A 273 -11.97 7.84 54.03
N GLU A 274 -10.81 8.50 53.86
CA GLU A 274 -10.30 9.47 54.79
C GLU A 274 -11.10 10.79 54.79
N VAL A 275 -11.55 11.24 53.61
CA VAL A 275 -12.24 12.53 53.41
C VAL A 275 -13.75 12.41 53.62
N LEU A 276 -14.39 11.39 53.06
CA LEU A 276 -15.84 11.21 53.09
C LEU A 276 -16.33 10.23 54.16
N GLY A 277 -15.42 9.44 54.76
CA GLY A 277 -15.77 8.39 55.71
C GLY A 277 -16.16 7.08 55.01
N THR A 278 -16.66 6.12 55.81
CA THR A 278 -17.02 4.76 55.36
C THR A 278 -18.52 4.52 55.27
N GLU A 279 -19.36 5.52 55.62
CA GLU A 279 -20.82 5.44 55.54
C GLU A 279 -21.33 5.67 54.11
N GLU A 280 -22.66 5.72 53.92
CA GLU A 280 -23.31 5.99 52.64
C GLU A 280 -22.81 7.32 52.06
N ARG A 281 -22.16 7.28 50.89
CA ARG A 281 -21.48 8.41 50.25
C ARG A 281 -22.35 8.96 49.13
N ASP A 282 -22.27 10.27 48.89
CA ASP A 282 -22.87 10.92 47.73
C ASP A 282 -21.99 10.71 46.53
N GLU A 283 -22.54 10.14 45.42
CA GLU A 283 -21.81 9.88 44.17
C GLU A 283 -21.15 11.14 43.59
N SER A 284 -21.75 12.31 43.79
CA SER A 284 -21.20 13.58 43.29
C SER A 284 -19.98 14.02 44.13
N GLU A 285 -19.94 13.76 45.44
CA GLU A 285 -18.78 14.03 46.30
C GLU A 285 -17.67 13.02 46.08
N GLU A 286 -17.99 11.73 45.84
CA GLU A 286 -17.00 10.73 45.46
C GLU A 286 -16.29 11.10 44.14
N LYS A 287 -17.06 11.52 43.13
CA LYS A 287 -16.51 11.98 41.88
C LYS A 287 -15.62 13.22 42.04
N LYS A 288 -16.00 14.18 42.85
CA LYS A 288 -15.17 15.36 43.14
C LYS A 288 -13.83 14.97 43.77
N VAL A 289 -13.84 14.01 44.70
CA VAL A 289 -12.61 13.51 45.33
C VAL A 289 -11.73 12.81 44.30
N GLU A 290 -12.30 11.97 43.42
CA GLU A 290 -11.56 11.30 42.36
C GLU A 290 -10.91 12.31 41.38
N ASP A 291 -11.69 13.29 40.93
CA ASP A 291 -11.22 14.35 40.03
C ASP A 291 -10.09 15.18 40.67
N ALA A 292 -10.19 15.47 41.99
CA ALA A 292 -9.16 16.18 42.73
C ALA A 292 -7.88 15.33 42.92
N VAL A 293 -8.00 14.01 43.13
CA VAL A 293 -6.84 13.09 43.15
C VAL A 293 -6.15 13.06 41.79
N ASP A 294 -6.91 12.98 40.67
CA ASP A 294 -6.37 12.97 39.35
C ASP A 294 -5.67 14.30 39.00
N ALA A 295 -6.23 15.42 39.42
CA ALA A 295 -5.62 16.74 39.21
C ALA A 295 -4.28 16.87 39.98
N GLU A 296 -4.22 16.42 41.27
CA GLU A 296 -2.97 16.41 42.01
C GLU A 296 -1.94 15.45 41.44
N TYR A 297 -2.34 14.27 41.00
CA TYR A 297 -1.45 13.33 40.35
C TYR A 297 -0.87 13.94 39.05
N LYS A 298 -1.71 14.55 38.22
CA LYS A 298 -1.27 15.26 37.01
C LYS A 298 -0.27 16.37 37.35
N SER A 299 -0.59 17.24 38.33
CA SER A 299 0.30 18.32 38.73
C SER A 299 1.64 17.80 39.25
N PHE A 300 1.63 16.75 40.08
CA PHE A 300 2.84 16.15 40.62
C PHE A 300 3.73 15.55 39.54
N VAL A 301 3.16 14.81 38.61
CA VAL A 301 3.91 14.24 37.46
C VAL A 301 4.54 15.36 36.64
N ARG A 302 3.78 16.39 36.28
CA ARG A 302 4.26 17.53 35.48
C ARG A 302 5.40 18.27 36.16
N GLN A 303 5.24 18.59 37.46
CA GLN A 303 6.28 19.28 38.24
C GLN A 303 7.57 18.45 38.36
N LYS A 304 7.46 17.15 38.64
CA LYS A 304 8.62 16.25 38.68
C LYS A 304 9.34 16.17 37.35
N THR A 305 8.57 16.08 36.29
CA THR A 305 9.14 15.96 34.93
C THR A 305 9.82 17.26 34.52
N VAL A 306 9.18 18.42 34.69
CA VAL A 306 9.72 19.71 34.28
C VAL A 306 10.87 20.18 35.16
N LYS A 307 10.72 20.13 36.48
CA LYS A 307 11.70 20.72 37.42
C LYS A 307 12.84 19.77 37.78
N GLU A 308 12.60 18.46 37.80
CA GLU A 308 13.62 17.49 38.22
C GLU A 308 14.14 16.61 37.06
N GLY A 309 13.50 16.66 35.90
CA GLY A 309 13.86 15.82 34.76
C GLY A 309 13.62 14.32 34.99
N ILE A 310 12.66 13.96 35.85
CA ILE A 310 12.36 12.57 36.20
C ILE A 310 10.98 12.21 35.63
N ARG A 311 10.96 11.19 34.82
CA ARG A 311 9.70 10.65 34.23
C ARG A 311 9.07 9.61 35.15
N VAL A 312 7.79 9.34 34.95
CA VAL A 312 7.00 8.44 35.81
C VAL A 312 7.50 6.99 35.84
N ASP A 313 8.22 6.57 34.85
CA ASP A 313 8.89 5.26 34.72
C ASP A 313 10.40 5.31 35.06
N GLY A 314 10.88 6.41 35.59
CA GLY A 314 12.28 6.62 35.99
C GLY A 314 13.24 6.98 34.87
N ARG A 315 12.81 6.98 33.56
CA ARG A 315 13.64 7.42 32.44
C ARG A 315 13.98 8.91 32.52
N LYS A 316 15.08 9.28 31.87
CA LYS A 316 15.37 10.67 31.56
C LYS A 316 14.53 11.16 30.38
N PRO A 317 14.39 12.49 30.20
CA PRO A 317 13.58 13.06 29.12
C PRO A 317 13.93 12.62 27.71
N ASP A 318 15.22 12.30 27.44
CA ASP A 318 15.78 11.91 26.14
C ASP A 318 15.92 10.39 25.93
N GLU A 319 15.50 9.60 26.93
CA GLU A 319 15.62 8.14 26.88
C GLU A 319 14.44 7.50 26.17
N ILE A 320 14.74 6.50 25.34
CA ILE A 320 13.78 5.65 24.62
C ILE A 320 13.61 4.36 25.40
N ARG A 321 12.39 3.82 25.47
CA ARG A 321 12.11 2.50 26.04
C ARG A 321 12.92 1.40 25.29
N PRO A 322 13.22 0.27 25.94
CA PRO A 322 13.91 -0.85 25.30
C PRO A 322 13.18 -1.29 24.03
N ILE A 323 13.93 -1.50 22.94
CA ILE A 323 13.39 -1.94 21.64
C ILE A 323 13.86 -3.36 21.37
N ASN A 324 12.90 -4.24 21.04
CA ASN A 324 13.12 -5.59 20.54
C ASN A 324 12.42 -5.74 19.19
N VAL A 325 13.08 -6.43 18.26
CA VAL A 325 12.58 -6.64 16.90
C VAL A 325 12.79 -8.10 16.50
N ASP A 326 11.72 -8.73 16.04
CA ASP A 326 11.75 -10.04 15.42
C ASP A 326 11.12 -9.95 14.02
N VAL A 327 11.68 -10.68 13.06
CA VAL A 327 11.17 -10.75 11.68
C VAL A 327 10.98 -12.20 11.25
N GLY A 328 10.06 -12.45 10.32
CA GLY A 328 9.81 -13.79 9.80
C GLY A 328 9.13 -14.74 10.80
N LEU A 329 8.24 -14.23 11.66
CA LEU A 329 7.58 -15.01 12.71
C LEU A 329 6.47 -15.94 12.20
N LEU A 330 5.80 -15.55 11.12
CA LEU A 330 4.60 -16.25 10.64
C LEU A 330 4.88 -17.03 9.36
N ASP A 331 4.87 -18.35 9.45
CA ASP A 331 5.26 -19.25 8.35
C ASP A 331 4.50 -19.05 7.04
N ARG A 332 3.24 -18.61 7.09
CA ARG A 332 2.35 -18.48 5.93
C ARG A 332 2.18 -17.05 5.44
N ALA A 333 2.52 -16.06 6.26
CA ALA A 333 2.50 -14.66 5.84
C ALA A 333 3.60 -14.42 4.79
N HIS A 334 3.38 -13.45 3.88
CA HIS A 334 4.40 -13.14 2.89
C HIS A 334 5.57 -12.39 3.52
N GLY A 335 5.31 -11.57 4.55
CA GLY A 335 6.29 -11.00 5.46
C GLY A 335 5.66 -10.75 6.81
N SER A 336 6.45 -10.80 7.89
CA SER A 336 5.96 -10.55 9.25
C SER A 336 7.06 -10.01 10.15
N SER A 337 6.67 -9.14 11.08
CA SER A 337 7.56 -8.55 12.07
C SER A 337 6.84 -8.34 13.40
N LEU A 338 7.55 -8.46 14.49
CA LEU A 338 7.10 -8.05 15.82
C LEU A 338 8.03 -6.95 16.31
N PHE A 339 7.48 -5.75 16.43
CA PHE A 339 8.19 -4.60 16.98
C PHE A 339 7.67 -4.30 18.37
N THR A 340 8.55 -4.35 19.36
CA THR A 340 8.25 -4.08 20.76
C THR A 340 9.08 -2.91 21.25
N ARG A 341 8.44 -1.90 21.84
CA ARG A 341 9.07 -0.75 22.48
C ARG A 341 8.51 -0.58 23.89
N GLY A 342 9.23 -1.07 24.90
CA GLY A 342 8.70 -1.22 26.26
C GLY A 342 7.39 -1.99 26.25
N GLU A 343 6.34 -1.41 26.80
CA GLU A 343 4.98 -1.94 26.87
C GLU A 343 4.12 -1.52 25.67
N THR A 344 4.71 -1.42 24.47
CA THR A 344 3.98 -1.16 23.22
C THR A 344 4.47 -2.13 22.17
N GLN A 345 3.57 -2.98 21.67
CA GLN A 345 3.90 -4.08 20.76
C GLN A 345 2.99 -4.07 19.52
N SER A 346 3.59 -4.14 18.34
CA SER A 346 2.90 -4.21 17.06
C SER A 346 3.39 -5.41 16.26
N LEU A 347 2.46 -6.29 15.89
CA LEU A 347 2.68 -7.37 14.91
C LEU A 347 2.31 -6.83 13.52
N GLY A 348 3.32 -6.57 12.71
CA GLY A 348 3.17 -6.18 11.32
C GLY A 348 3.16 -7.40 10.40
N THR A 349 2.24 -7.42 9.44
CA THR A 349 2.20 -8.45 8.39
C THR A 349 2.10 -7.79 7.02
N ALA A 350 2.80 -8.33 6.03
CA ALA A 350 2.68 -7.90 4.64
C ALA A 350 2.10 -9.04 3.79
N THR A 351 1.18 -8.67 2.90
CA THR A 351 0.57 -9.59 1.92
C THR A 351 0.66 -8.95 0.54
N LEU A 352 1.10 -9.73 -0.44
CA LEU A 352 1.25 -9.33 -1.82
C LEU A 352 0.11 -9.92 -2.65
N GLY A 353 -0.58 -9.08 -3.41
CA GLY A 353 -1.61 -9.45 -4.36
C GLY A 353 -1.15 -9.16 -5.78
N THR A 354 -1.79 -9.78 -6.77
CA THR A 354 -1.35 -9.69 -8.18
C THR A 354 -2.44 -9.23 -9.13
N THR A 355 -3.70 -9.14 -8.67
CA THR A 355 -4.84 -8.88 -9.52
C THR A 355 -5.43 -7.50 -9.30
N LYS A 356 -6.00 -6.89 -10.34
CA LYS A 356 -6.77 -5.63 -10.20
C LYS A 356 -7.94 -5.74 -9.21
N GLN A 357 -8.37 -6.97 -8.86
CA GLN A 357 -9.40 -7.19 -7.85
C GLN A 357 -8.89 -6.99 -6.42
N ASP A 358 -7.56 -7.10 -6.21
CA ASP A 358 -6.91 -6.89 -4.92
C ASP A 358 -6.71 -5.40 -4.61
N GLU A 359 -6.82 -4.52 -5.62
CA GLU A 359 -6.73 -3.08 -5.43
C GLU A 359 -7.91 -2.54 -4.62
N GLN A 360 -7.63 -1.58 -3.76
CA GLN A 360 -8.69 -0.87 -3.06
C GLN A 360 -9.31 0.18 -3.98
N ARG A 361 -10.55 -0.04 -4.39
CA ARG A 361 -11.32 0.94 -5.17
C ARG A 361 -11.67 2.18 -4.35
N ILE A 362 -11.46 3.34 -4.96
CA ILE A 362 -11.85 4.65 -4.43
C ILE A 362 -13.03 5.14 -5.26
N ASP A 363 -14.24 5.08 -4.67
CA ASP A 363 -15.46 5.68 -5.23
C ASP A 363 -15.70 7.01 -4.49
N GLY A 364 -14.97 8.04 -4.90
CA GLY A 364 -15.00 9.34 -4.27
C GLY A 364 -16.01 10.30 -4.92
N MET A 365 -16.39 11.29 -4.16
CA MET A 365 -17.30 12.37 -4.59
C MET A 365 -16.78 13.11 -5.84
N VAL A 366 -15.48 13.34 -5.92
CA VAL A 366 -14.81 14.04 -7.03
C VAL A 366 -13.86 13.09 -7.75
N VAL A 367 -12.96 12.44 -7.02
CA VAL A 367 -11.91 11.55 -7.54
C VAL A 367 -12.37 10.10 -7.45
N GLU A 368 -12.22 9.37 -8.56
CA GLU A 368 -12.36 7.92 -8.63
C GLU A 368 -11.00 7.31 -8.97
N GLY A 369 -10.75 6.10 -8.50
CA GLY A 369 -9.50 5.43 -8.77
C GLY A 369 -9.34 4.15 -7.97
N SER A 370 -8.12 3.71 -7.88
CA SER A 370 -7.70 2.60 -7.02
C SER A 370 -6.35 2.91 -6.38
N LYS A 371 -6.00 2.19 -5.33
CA LYS A 371 -4.68 2.24 -4.75
C LYS A 371 -4.11 0.84 -4.55
N ARG A 372 -2.81 0.70 -4.83
CA ARG A 372 -2.02 -0.53 -4.72
C ARG A 372 -1.53 -0.80 -3.30
N PHE A 373 -1.32 0.26 -2.50
CA PHE A 373 -0.82 0.15 -1.14
C PHE A 373 -1.93 0.44 -0.14
N MET A 374 -2.10 -0.46 0.82
CA MET A 374 -3.07 -0.35 1.91
C MET A 374 -2.39 -0.68 3.22
N LEU A 375 -2.65 0.13 4.26
CA LEU A 375 -2.24 -0.18 5.62
C LEU A 375 -3.44 -0.16 6.55
N HIS A 376 -3.70 -1.30 7.21
CA HIS A 376 -4.78 -1.46 8.18
C HIS A 376 -4.22 -1.61 9.59
N TYR A 377 -4.75 -0.83 10.50
CA TYR A 377 -4.38 -0.79 11.90
C TYR A 377 -5.51 -1.31 12.76
N ASN A 378 -5.24 -2.30 13.60
CA ASN A 378 -6.19 -2.91 14.52
C ASN A 378 -5.75 -2.70 15.98
N PHE A 379 -6.69 -2.23 16.81
CA PHE A 379 -6.46 -1.95 18.22
C PHE A 379 -7.50 -2.69 19.08
N PRO A 380 -7.28 -3.97 19.39
CA PRO A 380 -8.21 -4.76 20.18
C PRO A 380 -8.17 -4.35 21.66
N PRO A 381 -9.28 -4.52 22.42
CA PRO A 381 -9.35 -4.12 23.84
C PRO A 381 -8.28 -4.75 24.72
N PHE A 382 -7.88 -5.99 24.45
CA PHE A 382 -6.86 -6.68 25.23
C PHE A 382 -5.48 -5.99 25.18
N SER A 383 -5.22 -5.17 24.15
CA SER A 383 -3.94 -4.45 24.02
C SER A 383 -3.71 -3.42 25.13
N VAL A 384 -4.74 -3.03 25.84
CA VAL A 384 -4.70 -2.16 27.00
C VAL A 384 -5.21 -2.87 28.28
N GLY A 385 -5.34 -4.20 28.26
CA GLY A 385 -5.78 -4.99 29.42
C GLY A 385 -7.29 -4.96 29.66
N GLU A 386 -8.08 -4.50 28.69
CA GLU A 386 -9.53 -4.37 28.82
C GLU A 386 -10.28 -5.56 28.19
N ALA A 387 -11.42 -5.91 28.81
CA ALA A 387 -12.42 -6.78 28.20
C ALA A 387 -13.44 -5.93 27.43
N GLY A 388 -13.62 -6.18 26.13
CA GLY A 388 -14.51 -5.38 25.30
C GLY A 388 -15.01 -6.12 24.07
N TYR A 389 -15.97 -5.52 23.38
CA TYR A 389 -16.49 -6.08 22.12
C TYR A 389 -15.55 -5.77 20.96
N MET A 390 -15.25 -6.79 20.15
CA MET A 390 -14.58 -6.61 18.88
C MET A 390 -15.54 -5.93 17.89
N ARG A 391 -15.26 -4.67 17.58
CA ARG A 391 -16.01 -3.87 16.61
C ARG A 391 -15.12 -3.62 15.40
N GLY A 392 -15.72 -3.23 14.26
CA GLY A 392 -14.95 -2.76 13.13
C GLY A 392 -14.13 -1.49 13.47
N PRO A 393 -13.14 -1.11 12.63
CA PRO A 393 -12.23 -0.01 12.92
C PRO A 393 -12.98 1.30 13.13
N GLY A 394 -12.72 1.95 14.26
CA GLY A 394 -13.25 3.25 14.61
C GLY A 394 -12.46 4.40 13.99
N ARG A 395 -12.78 5.64 14.40
CA ARG A 395 -12.13 6.85 13.88
C ARG A 395 -10.64 6.91 14.24
N ARG A 396 -10.26 6.41 15.44
CA ARG A 396 -8.88 6.40 15.92
C ARG A 396 -8.03 5.44 15.08
N GLU A 397 -8.53 4.23 14.87
CA GLU A 397 -7.84 3.19 14.09
C GLU A 397 -7.63 3.63 12.64
N LYS A 398 -8.62 4.24 12.01
CA LYS A 398 -8.49 4.81 10.67
C LYS A 398 -7.43 5.92 10.61
N GLY A 399 -7.38 6.81 11.60
CA GLY A 399 -6.38 7.88 11.65
C GLY A 399 -4.96 7.36 11.87
N HIS A 400 -4.77 6.37 12.74
CA HIS A 400 -3.46 5.75 13.01
C HIS A 400 -2.97 4.93 11.81
N GLY A 401 -3.88 4.18 11.17
CA GLY A 401 -3.57 3.45 9.94
C GLY A 401 -3.16 4.38 8.81
N HIS A 402 -3.90 5.47 8.61
CA HIS A 402 -3.58 6.47 7.58
C HIS A 402 -2.21 7.13 7.81
N LEU A 403 -1.88 7.51 9.04
CA LEU A 403 -0.57 8.08 9.35
C LEU A 403 0.57 7.11 9.00
N ALA A 404 0.42 5.83 9.32
CA ALA A 404 1.42 4.82 9.01
C ALA A 404 1.48 4.51 7.50
N GLU A 405 0.33 4.48 6.82
CA GLU A 405 0.26 4.35 5.35
C GLU A 405 0.99 5.49 4.65
N THR A 406 0.70 6.73 5.06
CA THR A 406 1.35 7.94 4.56
C THR A 406 2.86 7.91 4.80
N ALA A 407 3.29 7.45 5.98
CA ALA A 407 4.70 7.37 6.35
C ALA A 407 5.50 6.41 5.48
N LEU A 408 4.91 5.29 5.07
CA LEU A 408 5.57 4.24 4.29
C LEU A 408 5.47 4.46 2.78
N SER A 409 4.45 5.17 2.29
CA SER A 409 4.20 5.36 0.86
C SER A 409 5.41 5.91 0.07
N PRO A 410 6.19 6.90 0.56
CA PRO A 410 7.29 7.48 -0.21
C PRO A 410 8.47 6.54 -0.49
N VAL A 411 8.59 5.48 0.30
CA VAL A 411 9.70 4.52 0.18
C VAL A 411 9.34 3.26 -0.59
N LEU A 412 8.09 3.12 -1.01
CA LEU A 412 7.66 1.98 -1.82
C LEU A 412 8.25 2.06 -3.23
N PRO A 413 8.48 0.91 -3.87
CA PRO A 413 8.86 0.85 -5.27
C PRO A 413 7.71 1.30 -6.18
N ASP A 414 8.06 1.80 -7.35
CA ASP A 414 7.09 2.15 -8.38
C ASP A 414 6.44 0.89 -8.96
N GLU A 415 5.29 1.03 -9.63
CA GLU A 415 4.54 -0.11 -10.18
C GLU A 415 5.33 -0.85 -11.27
N GLU A 416 6.11 -0.14 -12.05
CA GLU A 416 6.94 -0.73 -13.10
C GLU A 416 8.07 -1.60 -12.52
N GLU A 417 8.61 -1.22 -11.35
CA GLU A 417 9.67 -1.95 -10.67
C GLU A 417 9.12 -3.15 -9.86
N PHE A 418 7.98 -2.95 -9.20
CA PHE A 418 7.38 -3.96 -8.33
C PHE A 418 5.85 -3.96 -8.47
N PRO A 419 5.27 -4.69 -9.43
CA PRO A 419 3.87 -4.58 -9.85
C PRO A 419 2.87 -5.25 -8.89
N TYR A 420 3.27 -5.62 -7.70
CA TYR A 420 2.37 -6.18 -6.69
C TYR A 420 1.49 -5.13 -6.04
N ILE A 421 0.29 -5.56 -5.68
CA ILE A 421 -0.56 -4.85 -4.72
C ILE A 421 -0.09 -5.24 -3.33
N ILE A 422 0.10 -4.25 -2.46
CA ILE A 422 0.71 -4.43 -1.15
C ILE A 422 -0.31 -4.11 -0.06
N ARG A 423 -0.59 -5.07 0.81
CA ARG A 423 -1.40 -4.85 1.99
C ARG A 423 -0.59 -5.12 3.25
N VAL A 424 -0.42 -4.09 4.08
CA VAL A 424 0.15 -4.21 5.42
C VAL A 424 -0.97 -4.21 6.45
N VAL A 425 -0.87 -5.09 7.44
CA VAL A 425 -1.77 -5.09 8.61
C VAL A 425 -0.92 -5.01 9.87
N SER A 426 -1.28 -4.10 10.75
CA SER A 426 -0.69 -3.95 12.08
C SER A 426 -1.71 -4.35 13.14
N GLU A 427 -1.41 -5.42 13.87
CA GLU A 427 -2.14 -5.84 15.06
C GLU A 427 -1.43 -5.31 16.30
N ILE A 428 -2.08 -4.44 17.05
CA ILE A 428 -1.52 -3.92 18.30
C ILE A 428 -1.80 -4.95 19.42
N LEU A 429 -0.74 -5.56 19.92
CA LEU A 429 -0.84 -6.61 20.93
C LEU A 429 -0.73 -6.06 22.34
N GLU A 430 -0.03 -4.92 22.49
CA GLU A 430 0.15 -4.21 23.76
C GLU A 430 0.32 -2.72 23.49
N SER A 431 -0.20 -1.84 24.36
CA SER A 431 -0.09 -0.39 24.17
C SER A 431 0.06 0.39 25.46
N ASN A 432 1.18 1.11 25.56
CA ASN A 432 1.42 2.18 26.52
C ASN A 432 1.96 3.43 25.80
N GLY A 433 1.16 3.97 24.87
CA GLY A 433 1.47 5.18 24.10
C GLY A 433 2.19 4.94 22.77
N SER A 434 1.91 5.81 21.81
CA SER A 434 2.49 5.87 20.47
C SER A 434 2.48 4.55 19.67
N SER A 435 1.36 3.80 19.73
CA SER A 435 1.19 2.55 18.98
C SER A 435 1.22 2.74 17.46
N SER A 436 0.79 3.90 16.94
CA SER A 436 0.92 4.23 15.53
C SER A 436 2.38 4.29 15.07
N MET A 437 3.30 4.74 15.93
CA MET A 437 4.73 4.77 15.63
C MET A 437 5.35 3.36 15.64
N ALA A 438 4.88 2.48 16.53
CA ALA A 438 5.23 1.06 16.47
C ALA A 438 4.71 0.40 15.18
N THR A 439 3.53 0.80 14.68
CA THR A 439 2.96 0.34 13.40
C THR A 439 3.84 0.74 12.21
N VAL A 440 4.37 1.95 12.18
CA VAL A 440 5.31 2.38 11.12
C VAL A 440 6.54 1.49 11.11
N CYS A 441 7.14 1.24 12.28
CA CYS A 441 8.33 0.39 12.41
C CYS A 441 8.03 -1.06 12.00
N SER A 442 6.97 -1.66 12.54
CA SER A 442 6.59 -3.04 12.19
C SER A 442 6.18 -3.18 10.72
N GLY A 443 5.47 -2.19 10.17
CA GLY A 443 5.10 -2.18 8.75
C GLY A 443 6.33 -2.12 7.82
N SER A 444 7.29 -1.23 8.13
CA SER A 444 8.56 -1.14 7.39
C SER A 444 9.33 -2.48 7.42
N LEU A 445 9.44 -3.10 8.59
CA LEU A 445 10.10 -4.40 8.76
C LEU A 445 9.37 -5.53 8.03
N ALA A 446 8.04 -5.56 8.08
CA ALA A 446 7.23 -6.58 7.39
C ALA A 446 7.34 -6.46 5.86
N LEU A 447 7.43 -5.23 5.32
CA LEU A 447 7.71 -4.98 3.90
C LEU A 447 9.08 -5.53 3.51
N MET A 448 10.12 -5.26 4.31
CA MET A 448 11.47 -5.79 4.05
C MET A 448 11.50 -7.32 4.14
N ASP A 449 10.83 -7.92 5.11
CA ASP A 449 10.75 -9.38 5.28
C ASP A 449 9.98 -10.06 4.15
N SER A 450 9.01 -9.37 3.53
CA SER A 450 8.24 -9.90 2.40
C SER A 450 8.97 -9.86 1.05
N GLY A 451 10.13 -9.20 0.97
CA GLY A 451 10.88 -9.00 -0.26
C GLY A 451 10.42 -7.81 -1.09
N VAL A 452 9.60 -6.92 -0.53
CA VAL A 452 9.27 -5.64 -1.18
C VAL A 452 10.53 -4.77 -1.18
N PRO A 453 11.05 -4.33 -2.32
CA PRO A 453 12.29 -3.56 -2.42
C PRO A 453 12.06 -2.10 -2.04
N ILE A 454 11.68 -1.85 -0.77
CA ILE A 454 11.55 -0.47 -0.28
C ILE A 454 12.89 0.27 -0.39
N LYS A 455 12.82 1.53 -0.77
CA LYS A 455 14.02 2.37 -1.00
C LYS A 455 14.86 2.50 0.26
N LYS A 456 14.23 2.62 1.43
CA LYS A 456 14.86 2.78 2.75
C LYS A 456 13.90 2.36 3.86
N PRO A 457 14.38 1.88 5.01
CA PRO A 457 13.54 1.65 6.17
C PRO A 457 13.00 2.96 6.75
N VAL A 458 11.78 2.91 7.29
CA VAL A 458 11.10 4.05 7.94
C VAL A 458 10.85 3.71 9.39
N ALA A 459 11.23 4.62 10.29
CA ALA A 459 10.90 4.53 11.71
C ALA A 459 10.02 5.69 12.16
N GLY A 460 9.31 5.49 13.28
CA GLY A 460 8.46 6.50 13.90
C GLY A 460 8.71 6.64 15.39
N ILE A 461 8.56 7.85 15.90
CA ILE A 461 8.72 8.17 17.34
C ILE A 461 7.68 9.21 17.77
N GLY A 462 7.23 9.12 19.03
CA GLY A 462 6.39 10.12 19.68
C GLY A 462 7.22 11.02 20.60
N ILE A 463 7.04 12.32 20.44
CA ILE A 463 7.66 13.37 21.24
C ILE A 463 6.55 14.11 22.01
N GLY A 464 6.76 14.41 23.28
CA GLY A 464 5.84 15.18 24.09
C GLY A 464 6.46 16.46 24.64
N LEU A 465 5.61 17.31 25.18
CA LEU A 465 5.98 18.53 25.86
C LEU A 465 5.19 18.64 27.17
N MET A 466 5.86 19.07 28.23
CA MET A 466 5.24 19.53 29.47
C MET A 466 5.77 20.92 29.83
N GLU A 467 4.89 21.86 30.11
CA GLU A 467 5.22 23.23 30.53
C GLU A 467 4.66 23.52 31.92
N GLU A 468 5.49 24.00 32.82
CA GLU A 468 5.10 24.39 34.19
C GLU A 468 5.84 25.65 34.62
N ASP A 469 5.13 26.64 35.13
CA ASP A 469 5.70 27.90 35.68
C ASP A 469 6.66 28.62 34.70
N GLY A 470 6.44 28.50 33.37
CA GLY A 470 7.29 29.12 32.36
C GLY A 470 8.55 28.33 32.02
N GLU A 471 8.77 27.17 32.58
CA GLU A 471 9.76 26.18 32.20
C GLU A 471 9.12 25.09 31.37
N HIS A 472 9.89 24.45 30.49
CA HIS A 472 9.38 23.35 29.65
C HIS A 472 10.36 22.17 29.60
N GLN A 473 9.80 21.00 29.36
CA GLN A 473 10.55 19.77 29.13
C GLN A 473 10.02 19.01 27.93
N ILE A 474 10.87 18.79 26.94
CA ILE A 474 10.59 17.92 25.80
C ILE A 474 10.91 16.47 26.18
N LEU A 475 9.98 15.56 25.89
CA LEU A 475 10.03 14.14 26.23
C LEU A 475 10.12 13.30 24.96
N THR A 476 11.13 12.44 24.92
CA THR A 476 11.32 11.49 23.81
C THR A 476 10.63 10.17 24.14
N ASP A 477 9.92 9.57 23.17
CA ASP A 477 9.19 8.31 23.34
C ASP A 477 8.17 8.37 24.50
N ILE A 478 7.15 9.20 24.31
CA ILE A 478 6.11 9.40 25.32
C ILE A 478 5.25 8.15 25.53
N MET A 479 4.88 7.93 26.80
CA MET A 479 3.91 6.93 27.23
C MET A 479 2.48 7.49 27.22
N GLY A 480 1.49 6.61 27.36
CA GLY A 480 0.08 7.00 27.39
C GLY A 480 -0.26 8.04 28.48
N LEU A 481 0.33 7.92 29.65
CA LEU A 481 0.15 8.90 30.73
C LEU A 481 0.76 10.26 30.39
N GLU A 482 1.93 10.27 29.76
CA GLU A 482 2.62 11.49 29.34
C GLU A 482 1.92 12.18 28.18
N ASP A 483 1.33 11.41 27.26
CA ASP A 483 0.42 11.94 26.23
C ASP A 483 -0.82 12.58 26.88
N HIS A 484 -1.42 11.91 27.86
CA HIS A 484 -2.62 12.42 28.54
C HIS A 484 -2.35 13.70 29.33
N PHE A 485 -1.25 13.75 30.10
CA PHE A 485 -0.89 14.86 30.97
C PHE A 485 -0.10 15.98 30.29
N GLY A 486 0.51 15.70 29.14
CA GLY A 486 1.33 16.64 28.40
C GLY A 486 0.54 17.68 27.60
N ASP A 487 1.24 18.67 27.09
CA ASP A 487 0.71 19.81 26.34
C ASP A 487 0.86 19.61 24.82
N MET A 488 1.66 18.63 24.38
CA MET A 488 1.90 18.29 22.98
C MET A 488 2.00 16.78 22.79
N ASP A 489 1.39 16.28 21.73
CA ASP A 489 1.62 14.94 21.14
C ASP A 489 2.16 15.14 19.71
N PHE A 490 3.43 14.83 19.51
CA PHE A 490 4.12 15.04 18.27
C PHE A 490 4.71 13.73 17.76
N LYS A 491 4.13 13.18 16.69
CA LYS A 491 4.54 11.95 16.03
C LYS A 491 5.32 12.28 14.76
N VAL A 492 6.55 11.81 14.66
CA VAL A 492 7.43 12.05 13.51
C VAL A 492 7.91 10.72 12.96
N THR A 493 7.77 10.56 11.65
CA THR A 493 8.23 9.38 10.92
C THR A 493 9.21 9.77 9.83
N GLY A 494 10.09 8.87 9.45
CA GLY A 494 11.02 9.14 8.36
C GLY A 494 12.11 8.09 8.23
N THR A 495 12.92 8.28 7.20
CA THR A 495 14.14 7.54 6.92
C THR A 495 15.33 8.19 7.64
N ARG A 496 16.56 7.78 7.29
CA ARG A 496 17.78 8.47 7.76
C ARG A 496 17.95 9.85 7.12
N ASP A 497 17.37 10.09 5.95
CA ASP A 497 17.61 11.28 5.14
C ASP A 497 16.56 12.38 5.33
N GLY A 498 15.35 12.04 5.80
CA GLY A 498 14.30 13.04 6.01
C GLY A 498 13.00 12.48 6.56
N VAL A 499 12.06 13.39 6.76
CA VAL A 499 10.72 13.13 7.29
C VAL A 499 9.82 12.63 6.15
N THR A 500 9.02 11.58 6.42
CA THR A 500 8.03 11.03 5.48
C THR A 500 6.59 11.37 5.86
N ALA A 501 6.28 11.43 7.14
CA ALA A 501 5.01 11.94 7.64
C ALA A 501 5.17 12.43 9.08
N PHE A 502 4.25 13.31 9.50
CA PHE A 502 4.16 13.68 10.90
C PHE A 502 2.74 14.10 11.29
N GLN A 503 2.49 14.09 12.59
CA GLN A 503 1.25 14.54 13.18
C GLN A 503 1.56 15.26 14.49
N LEU A 504 1.10 16.51 14.62
CA LEU A 504 1.25 17.35 15.78
C LEU A 504 -0.12 17.74 16.33
N ASP A 505 -0.33 17.52 17.61
CA ASP A 505 -1.47 18.01 18.37
C ASP A 505 -0.97 18.82 19.59
N VAL A 506 -1.44 20.06 19.69
CA VAL A 506 -1.09 20.96 20.83
C VAL A 506 -2.34 21.24 21.64
N LYS A 507 -2.28 20.99 22.94
CA LYS A 507 -3.44 21.07 23.84
C LYS A 507 -3.65 22.45 24.45
N ALA A 508 -2.63 23.29 24.54
CA ALA A 508 -2.74 24.63 25.12
C ALA A 508 -1.66 25.58 24.57
N GLY A 509 -1.96 26.89 24.54
CA GLY A 509 -0.98 27.97 24.36
C GLY A 509 -0.28 28.09 23.01
N GLY A 510 -0.23 27.02 22.22
CA GLY A 510 0.55 26.95 20.98
C GLY A 510 2.05 26.72 21.24
N LEU A 511 2.82 26.45 20.17
CA LEU A 511 4.26 26.20 20.26
C LEU A 511 5.04 27.38 19.70
N SER A 512 6.11 27.77 20.42
CA SER A 512 7.12 28.66 19.85
C SER A 512 7.92 27.91 18.76
N GLU A 513 8.48 28.68 17.81
CA GLU A 513 9.36 28.09 16.78
C GLU A 513 10.57 27.38 17.41
N GLU A 514 11.08 27.91 18.54
CA GLU A 514 12.24 27.33 19.25
C GLU A 514 11.91 25.93 19.79
N ILE A 515 10.77 25.79 20.49
CA ILE A 515 10.30 24.50 21.01
C ILE A 515 10.04 23.50 19.87
N MET A 516 9.42 23.97 18.77
CA MET A 516 9.15 23.11 17.62
C MET A 516 10.45 22.60 16.99
N ARG A 517 11.45 23.45 16.84
CA ARG A 517 12.77 23.09 16.31
C ARG A 517 13.50 22.10 17.24
N GLU A 518 13.43 22.31 18.55
CA GLU A 518 13.99 21.37 19.51
C GLU A 518 13.28 20.02 19.46
N ALA A 519 11.94 19.99 19.40
CA ALA A 519 11.17 18.77 19.29
C ALA A 519 11.49 17.98 18.01
N MET A 520 11.67 18.68 16.87
CA MET A 520 12.09 18.06 15.60
C MET A 520 13.49 17.46 15.70
N ASN A 521 14.45 18.15 16.32
CA ASN A 521 15.80 17.62 16.52
C ASN A 521 15.79 16.38 17.42
N ARG A 522 15.02 16.40 18.52
CA ARG A 522 14.82 15.24 19.39
C ARG A 522 14.20 14.05 18.65
N ALA A 523 13.22 14.32 17.80
CA ALA A 523 12.60 13.29 16.96
C ALA A 523 13.60 12.69 15.98
N HIS A 524 14.44 13.52 15.36
CA HIS A 524 15.52 13.05 14.46
C HIS A 524 16.49 12.12 15.20
N GLU A 525 17.06 12.57 16.32
CA GLU A 525 18.02 11.77 17.12
C GLU A 525 17.42 10.43 17.57
N ALA A 526 16.15 10.46 18.00
CA ALA A 526 15.44 9.27 18.43
C ALA A 526 15.16 8.31 17.29
N ARG A 527 14.74 8.83 16.11
CA ARG A 527 14.51 8.06 14.89
C ARG A 527 15.75 7.33 14.44
N MET A 528 16.93 7.97 14.49
CA MET A 528 18.21 7.30 14.18
C MET A 528 18.45 6.09 15.09
N LYS A 529 18.22 6.23 16.39
CA LYS A 529 18.39 5.12 17.36
C LYS A 529 17.40 3.97 17.10
N VAL A 530 16.16 4.28 16.69
CA VAL A 530 15.15 3.27 16.33
C VAL A 530 15.57 2.54 15.06
N LEU A 531 15.99 3.26 14.01
CA LEU A 531 16.49 2.69 12.76
C LEU A 531 17.69 1.76 12.98
N ASP A 532 18.63 2.13 13.87
CA ASP A 532 19.77 1.26 14.21
C ASP A 532 19.33 -0.08 14.81
N LYS A 533 18.22 -0.10 15.56
CA LYS A 533 17.65 -1.33 16.12
C LYS A 533 16.91 -2.16 15.07
N MET A 534 16.25 -1.50 14.13
CA MET A 534 15.59 -2.17 13.00
C MET A 534 16.62 -2.79 12.06
N ASP A 535 17.68 -2.05 11.69
CA ASP A 535 18.77 -2.55 10.82
C ASP A 535 19.52 -3.72 11.44
N ALA A 536 19.62 -3.79 12.76
CA ALA A 536 20.23 -4.94 13.45
C ALA A 536 19.42 -6.24 13.29
N ALA A 537 18.11 -6.17 13.02
CA ALA A 537 17.24 -7.32 12.77
C ALA A 537 17.16 -7.67 11.27
N ILE A 538 17.02 -6.65 10.43
CA ILE A 538 17.03 -6.76 8.97
C ILE A 538 17.51 -5.43 8.37
N ASP A 539 18.64 -5.45 7.68
CA ASP A 539 19.32 -4.25 7.14
C ASP A 539 19.01 -4.01 5.65
N GLN A 540 18.49 -5.01 4.95
CA GLN A 540 18.08 -4.94 3.56
C GLN A 540 16.79 -5.74 3.35
N PRO A 541 15.91 -5.34 2.42
CA PRO A 541 14.80 -6.20 1.99
C PRO A 541 15.31 -7.57 1.55
N ARG A 542 14.52 -8.62 1.78
CA ARG A 542 14.80 -9.94 1.22
C ARG A 542 14.98 -9.84 -0.29
N SER A 543 15.92 -10.58 -0.85
CA SER A 543 16.23 -10.58 -2.28
C SER A 543 15.12 -11.18 -3.16
N GLU A 544 14.26 -12.00 -2.55
CA GLU A 544 13.14 -12.66 -3.21
C GLU A 544 11.88 -12.49 -2.37
N VAL A 545 10.73 -12.42 -3.03
CA VAL A 545 9.44 -12.48 -2.34
C VAL A 545 9.25 -13.85 -1.67
N SER A 546 8.42 -13.87 -0.62
CA SER A 546 8.08 -15.11 0.07
C SER A 546 7.64 -16.22 -0.90
N LYS A 547 8.06 -17.47 -0.65
CA LYS A 547 7.59 -18.63 -1.40
C LYS A 547 6.06 -18.84 -1.34
N HIS A 548 5.38 -18.18 -0.44
CA HIS A 548 3.93 -18.20 -0.29
C HIS A 548 3.25 -17.01 -0.99
N ALA A 549 4.03 -16.04 -1.45
CA ALA A 549 3.52 -14.98 -2.31
C ALA A 549 3.26 -15.53 -3.72
N PRO A 550 2.23 -15.05 -4.42
CA PRO A 550 2.03 -15.42 -5.82
C PRO A 550 3.23 -14.99 -6.65
N ALA A 551 3.63 -15.82 -7.61
CA ALA A 551 4.65 -15.47 -8.59
C ALA A 551 4.08 -14.44 -9.57
N MET A 552 4.92 -13.51 -10.03
CA MET A 552 4.54 -12.52 -11.04
C MET A 552 5.70 -12.31 -12.01
N GLU A 553 5.37 -12.21 -13.30
CA GLU A 553 6.27 -11.84 -14.38
C GLU A 553 5.63 -10.70 -15.19
N VAL A 554 6.44 -9.70 -15.54
CA VAL A 554 6.02 -8.59 -16.40
C VAL A 554 7.00 -8.44 -17.53
N PHE A 555 6.48 -8.42 -18.77
CA PHE A 555 7.28 -8.22 -19.97
C PHE A 555 6.43 -7.52 -21.04
N LYS A 556 7.05 -7.10 -22.13
CA LYS A 556 6.34 -6.43 -23.23
C LYS A 556 6.27 -7.33 -24.45
N VAL A 557 5.14 -7.29 -25.13
CA VAL A 557 4.94 -7.77 -26.50
C VAL A 557 4.71 -6.56 -27.40
N ASP A 558 4.96 -6.69 -28.69
CA ASP A 558 4.66 -5.63 -29.63
C ASP A 558 3.14 -5.37 -29.68
N GLU A 559 2.74 -4.10 -29.82
CA GLU A 559 1.32 -3.71 -29.85
C GLU A 559 0.52 -4.47 -30.93
N ASP A 560 1.15 -4.78 -32.08
CA ASP A 560 0.54 -5.54 -33.17
C ASP A 560 0.27 -7.01 -32.78
N GLU A 561 0.99 -7.55 -31.79
CA GLU A 561 0.88 -8.94 -31.32
C GLU A 561 -0.11 -9.13 -30.16
N ILE A 562 -0.63 -8.05 -29.56
CA ILE A 562 -1.67 -8.13 -28.53
C ILE A 562 -2.85 -8.97 -29.02
N GLY A 563 -3.24 -8.76 -30.29
CA GLY A 563 -4.32 -9.50 -30.92
C GLY A 563 -4.07 -11.02 -31.02
N THR A 564 -2.81 -11.43 -31.20
CA THR A 564 -2.37 -12.83 -31.25
C THR A 564 -2.50 -13.49 -29.88
N VAL A 565 -2.06 -12.82 -28.84
CA VAL A 565 -2.14 -13.34 -27.46
C VAL A 565 -3.60 -13.42 -26.96
N ILE A 566 -4.41 -12.41 -27.24
CA ILE A 566 -5.83 -12.42 -26.86
C ILE A 566 -6.61 -13.46 -27.65
N GLY A 567 -6.35 -13.55 -28.97
CA GLY A 567 -7.01 -14.45 -29.89
C GLY A 567 -8.47 -14.11 -30.18
N PRO A 568 -9.12 -14.80 -31.12
CA PRO A 568 -10.49 -14.53 -31.54
C PRO A 568 -11.50 -14.66 -30.39
N GLY A 569 -12.11 -13.53 -29.98
CA GLY A 569 -13.07 -13.49 -28.88
C GLY A 569 -12.48 -13.89 -27.51
N GLY A 570 -11.17 -13.68 -27.32
CA GLY A 570 -10.47 -13.98 -26.08
C GLY A 570 -10.25 -15.49 -25.84
N ARG A 571 -10.23 -16.30 -26.88
CA ARG A 571 -10.07 -17.76 -26.75
C ARG A 571 -8.65 -18.12 -26.35
N THR A 572 -7.65 -17.59 -27.03
CA THR A 572 -6.25 -17.95 -26.81
C THR A 572 -5.81 -17.62 -25.38
N ILE A 573 -6.12 -16.42 -24.91
CA ILE A 573 -5.79 -16.02 -23.53
C ILE A 573 -6.48 -16.90 -22.49
N ARG A 574 -7.74 -17.34 -22.74
CA ARG A 574 -8.44 -18.27 -21.83
C ARG A 574 -7.79 -19.65 -21.82
N ASP A 575 -7.42 -20.17 -23.01
CA ASP A 575 -6.78 -21.48 -23.11
C ASP A 575 -5.40 -21.46 -22.41
N LEU A 576 -4.63 -20.37 -22.57
CA LEU A 576 -3.37 -20.14 -21.84
C LEU A 576 -3.60 -20.12 -20.32
N THR A 577 -4.56 -19.32 -19.84
CA THR A 577 -4.92 -19.22 -18.42
C THR A 577 -5.31 -20.59 -17.84
N GLU A 578 -6.13 -21.36 -18.54
CA GLU A 578 -6.56 -22.70 -18.09
C GLU A 578 -5.41 -23.71 -18.09
N GLU A 579 -4.55 -23.69 -19.11
CA GLU A 579 -3.44 -24.65 -19.25
C GLU A 579 -2.32 -24.43 -18.25
N THR A 580 -2.06 -23.17 -17.89
CA THR A 580 -0.95 -22.78 -17.01
C THR A 580 -1.37 -22.46 -15.59
N GLU A 581 -2.69 -22.45 -15.31
CA GLU A 581 -3.28 -22.03 -14.04
C GLU A 581 -2.80 -20.64 -13.59
N THR A 582 -2.62 -19.71 -14.58
CA THR A 582 -2.16 -18.34 -14.33
C THR A 582 -3.25 -17.32 -14.68
N GLU A 583 -3.18 -16.15 -14.09
CA GLU A 583 -3.93 -14.98 -14.55
C GLU A 583 -3.05 -14.16 -15.49
N ILE A 584 -3.62 -13.74 -16.61
CA ILE A 584 -2.94 -12.99 -17.68
C ILE A 584 -3.69 -11.69 -17.92
N ASP A 585 -3.03 -10.57 -17.67
CA ASP A 585 -3.53 -9.23 -17.98
C ASP A 585 -2.63 -8.57 -19.02
N ILE A 586 -3.22 -7.86 -19.99
CA ILE A 586 -2.47 -7.21 -21.06
C ILE A 586 -2.99 -5.79 -21.18
N ASP A 587 -2.10 -4.83 -21.03
CA ASP A 587 -2.39 -3.42 -21.20
C ASP A 587 -2.29 -3.01 -22.70
N ASP A 588 -2.92 -1.90 -23.08
CA ASP A 588 -3.00 -1.42 -24.47
C ASP A 588 -1.62 -1.06 -25.07
N ASP A 589 -0.60 -0.87 -24.23
CA ASP A 589 0.79 -0.59 -24.63
C ASP A 589 1.66 -1.86 -24.85
N GLY A 590 1.04 -3.05 -24.81
CA GLY A 590 1.69 -4.33 -24.93
C GLY A 590 2.34 -4.88 -23.66
N THR A 591 2.16 -4.24 -22.51
CA THR A 591 2.64 -4.76 -21.24
C THR A 591 1.80 -5.97 -20.82
N VAL A 592 2.44 -7.13 -20.69
CA VAL A 592 1.83 -8.39 -20.24
C VAL A 592 2.21 -8.62 -18.78
N LYS A 593 1.21 -8.80 -17.94
CA LYS A 593 1.35 -9.15 -16.50
C LYS A 593 0.85 -10.58 -16.31
N LEU A 594 1.74 -11.48 -15.95
CA LEU A 594 1.42 -12.87 -15.62
C LEU A 594 1.47 -13.06 -14.11
N SER A 595 0.48 -13.71 -13.54
CA SER A 595 0.51 -14.02 -12.12
C SER A 595 -0.10 -15.39 -11.83
N GLY A 596 0.39 -16.06 -10.78
CA GLY A 596 -0.10 -17.37 -10.38
C GLY A 596 0.49 -17.83 -9.05
N VAL A 597 -0.18 -18.79 -8.43
CA VAL A 597 0.32 -19.40 -7.17
C VAL A 597 1.56 -20.25 -7.44
N ASP A 598 1.64 -20.87 -8.61
CA ASP A 598 2.75 -21.73 -9.00
C ASP A 598 3.70 -21.00 -9.96
N ARG A 599 4.97 -20.91 -9.57
CA ARG A 599 6.01 -20.27 -10.38
C ARG A 599 6.24 -21.00 -11.70
N GLU A 600 6.18 -22.33 -11.72
CA GLU A 600 6.35 -23.10 -12.94
C GLU A 600 5.25 -22.79 -13.98
N GLY A 601 4.02 -22.59 -13.50
CA GLY A 601 2.90 -22.16 -14.35
C GLY A 601 3.13 -20.79 -14.99
N VAL A 602 3.63 -19.83 -14.21
CA VAL A 602 3.93 -18.47 -14.68
C VAL A 602 5.07 -18.48 -15.70
N GLU A 603 6.15 -19.22 -15.45
CA GLU A 603 7.26 -19.37 -16.40
C GLU A 603 6.81 -20.05 -17.71
N LYS A 604 5.95 -21.08 -17.60
CA LYS A 604 5.36 -21.73 -18.77
C LYS A 604 4.47 -20.79 -19.57
N ALA A 605 3.63 -20.00 -18.91
CA ALA A 605 2.78 -19.00 -19.59
C ALA A 605 3.62 -17.97 -20.34
N LYS A 606 4.69 -17.47 -19.71
CA LYS A 606 5.63 -16.54 -20.32
C LYS A 606 6.24 -17.13 -21.57
N GLN A 607 6.80 -18.34 -21.47
CA GLN A 607 7.42 -19.01 -22.62
C GLN A 607 6.42 -19.22 -23.76
N MET A 608 5.18 -19.63 -23.45
CA MET A 608 4.14 -19.81 -24.47
C MET A 608 3.78 -18.50 -25.16
N ILE A 609 3.70 -17.39 -24.44
CA ILE A 609 3.41 -16.07 -25.03
C ILE A 609 4.61 -15.59 -25.88
N GLU A 610 5.84 -15.70 -25.36
CA GLU A 610 7.04 -15.35 -26.10
C GLU A 610 7.16 -16.16 -27.38
N ASP A 611 6.89 -17.47 -27.34
CA ASP A 611 6.90 -18.35 -28.53
C ASP A 611 5.81 -17.95 -29.54
N MET A 612 4.66 -17.46 -29.09
CA MET A 612 3.55 -17.03 -29.95
C MET A 612 3.79 -15.67 -30.61
N THR A 613 4.50 -14.77 -29.95
CA THR A 613 4.74 -13.37 -30.39
C THR A 613 6.12 -13.19 -31.05
N ARG A 614 6.95 -14.23 -31.03
CA ARG A 614 8.26 -14.20 -31.59
C ARG A 614 8.18 -14.11 -33.13
N GLU A 615 8.89 -13.16 -33.72
CA GLU A 615 9.12 -13.14 -35.18
C GLU A 615 9.89 -14.39 -35.62
N VAL A 616 9.38 -15.03 -36.65
CA VAL A 616 9.98 -16.23 -37.24
C VAL A 616 11.03 -15.82 -38.27
N GLU A 617 12.28 -16.22 -38.05
CA GLU A 617 13.39 -15.85 -38.95
C GLU A 617 13.59 -16.84 -40.08
N PRO A 618 14.02 -16.35 -41.29
CA PRO A 618 14.39 -17.22 -42.39
C PRO A 618 15.52 -18.17 -42.00
N GLY A 619 15.31 -19.46 -42.28
CA GLY A 619 16.28 -20.52 -41.97
C GLY A 619 15.88 -21.39 -40.78
N GLU A 620 14.93 -20.96 -39.92
CA GLU A 620 14.40 -21.75 -38.81
C GLU A 620 13.57 -22.94 -39.31
N GLU A 621 13.55 -24.00 -38.48
CA GLU A 621 12.79 -25.21 -38.75
C GLU A 621 11.81 -25.49 -37.65
N PHE A 622 10.56 -25.80 -38.04
CA PHE A 622 9.47 -26.09 -37.12
C PHE A 622 8.73 -27.37 -37.50
N VAL A 623 8.10 -28.00 -36.54
CA VAL A 623 7.06 -29.00 -36.79
C VAL A 623 5.73 -28.29 -36.63
N GLY A 624 4.97 -28.15 -37.73
CA GLY A 624 3.68 -27.50 -37.76
C GLY A 624 2.59 -28.46 -38.22
N GLU A 625 1.34 -28.08 -37.94
CA GLU A 625 0.15 -28.85 -38.34
C GLU A 625 -0.38 -28.36 -39.70
N VAL A 626 -0.67 -29.25 -40.61
CA VAL A 626 -1.32 -28.91 -41.89
C VAL A 626 -2.79 -28.56 -41.66
N VAL A 627 -3.10 -27.27 -41.75
CA VAL A 627 -4.47 -26.77 -41.49
C VAL A 627 -5.35 -26.69 -42.73
N ARG A 628 -4.73 -26.66 -43.92
CA ARG A 628 -5.45 -26.59 -45.20
C ARG A 628 -4.58 -27.10 -46.34
N VAL A 629 -5.19 -27.85 -47.28
CA VAL A 629 -4.52 -28.37 -48.49
C VAL A 629 -5.25 -27.85 -49.71
N GLU A 630 -4.51 -27.19 -50.58
CA GLU A 630 -4.96 -26.65 -51.88
C GLU A 630 -4.15 -27.27 -53.04
N ASP A 631 -4.60 -27.12 -54.28
CA ASP A 631 -3.92 -27.70 -55.48
C ASP A 631 -2.51 -27.12 -55.67
N PHE A 632 -2.23 -25.93 -55.15
CA PHE A 632 -0.95 -25.23 -55.26
C PHE A 632 -0.01 -25.39 -54.06
N GLY A 633 -0.46 -26.04 -52.99
CA GLY A 633 0.35 -26.26 -51.79
C GLY A 633 -0.44 -26.56 -50.52
N ALA A 634 0.28 -26.70 -49.42
CA ALA A 634 -0.27 -26.93 -48.11
C ALA A 634 -0.03 -25.73 -47.19
N PHE A 635 -1.02 -25.32 -46.44
CA PHE A 635 -0.88 -24.32 -45.36
C PHE A 635 -0.58 -25.04 -44.06
N VAL A 636 0.51 -24.63 -43.44
CA VAL A 636 1.01 -25.23 -42.22
C VAL A 636 0.96 -24.17 -41.13
N GLN A 637 0.28 -24.47 -40.02
CA GLN A 637 0.29 -23.65 -38.83
C GLN A 637 1.50 -24.02 -37.98
N LEU A 638 2.34 -23.03 -37.70
CA LEU A 638 3.52 -23.17 -36.85
C LEU A 638 3.11 -23.16 -35.36
N PRO A 639 3.99 -23.56 -34.43
CA PRO A 639 3.72 -23.52 -32.99
C PRO A 639 3.31 -22.14 -32.48
N ASN A 640 3.86 -21.06 -33.07
CA ASN A 640 3.51 -19.68 -32.76
C ASN A 640 2.15 -19.22 -33.34
N LYS A 641 1.32 -20.15 -33.83
CA LYS A 641 0.02 -19.90 -34.48
C LYS A 641 0.07 -19.15 -35.77
N SER A 642 1.25 -18.75 -36.28
CA SER A 642 1.38 -18.20 -37.62
C SER A 642 1.12 -19.27 -38.67
N GLU A 643 0.49 -18.88 -39.80
CA GLU A 643 0.20 -19.76 -40.94
C GLU A 643 1.14 -19.46 -42.09
N GLY A 644 1.84 -20.47 -42.60
CA GLY A 644 2.73 -20.34 -43.75
C GLY A 644 2.33 -21.28 -44.90
N LEU A 645 2.73 -20.95 -46.09
CA LEU A 645 2.47 -21.74 -47.31
C LEU A 645 3.71 -22.56 -47.66
N VAL A 646 3.55 -23.88 -47.72
CA VAL A 646 4.46 -24.78 -48.44
C VAL A 646 3.92 -24.97 -49.84
N HIS A 647 4.50 -24.23 -50.81
CA HIS A 647 4.11 -24.36 -52.20
C HIS A 647 4.39 -25.77 -52.73
N VAL A 648 3.59 -26.28 -53.70
CA VAL A 648 3.70 -27.63 -54.25
C VAL A 648 5.13 -27.98 -54.74
N SER A 649 5.88 -27.00 -55.22
CA SER A 649 7.29 -27.16 -55.65
C SER A 649 8.28 -27.29 -54.47
N LYS A 650 7.83 -27.07 -53.24
CA LYS A 650 8.63 -27.11 -52.02
C LYS A 650 8.20 -28.22 -51.07
N LEU A 651 7.18 -29.00 -51.43
CA LEU A 651 6.69 -30.16 -50.68
C LEU A 651 7.53 -31.41 -50.82
N SER A 652 8.23 -31.56 -51.97
CA SER A 652 9.12 -32.68 -52.26
C SER A 652 10.21 -32.26 -53.21
N ASP A 653 11.36 -32.93 -53.19
CA ASP A 653 12.43 -32.73 -54.18
C ASP A 653 12.09 -33.36 -55.55
N GLY A 654 10.98 -34.12 -55.67
CA GLY A 654 10.44 -34.67 -56.90
C GLY A 654 9.23 -33.93 -57.44
N TYR A 655 8.79 -34.27 -58.70
CA TYR A 655 7.58 -33.70 -59.28
C TYR A 655 6.32 -34.23 -58.53
N VAL A 656 5.48 -33.33 -58.03
CA VAL A 656 4.25 -33.62 -57.26
C VAL A 656 3.05 -33.37 -58.19
N ASP A 657 2.31 -34.41 -58.53
CA ASP A 657 1.11 -34.30 -59.40
C ASP A 657 -0.11 -33.80 -58.58
N ASN A 658 -0.24 -34.16 -57.28
CA ASN A 658 -1.34 -33.80 -56.45
C ASN A 658 -0.85 -33.64 -54.98
N VAL A 659 -1.10 -32.48 -54.40
CA VAL A 659 -0.67 -32.16 -53.02
C VAL A 659 -1.26 -33.13 -51.97
N LYS A 660 -2.49 -33.62 -52.22
CA LYS A 660 -3.20 -34.58 -51.33
C LYS A 660 -2.59 -35.97 -51.28
N ASP A 661 -1.68 -36.29 -52.23
CA ASP A 661 -0.94 -37.56 -52.21
C ASP A 661 0.31 -37.47 -51.29
N ILE A 662 0.67 -36.27 -50.86
CA ILE A 662 1.86 -35.99 -50.03
C ILE A 662 1.50 -35.65 -48.62
N THR A 663 0.35 -34.98 -48.35
CA THR A 663 -0.06 -34.54 -47.00
C THR A 663 -1.57 -34.36 -46.93
N SER A 664 -2.09 -34.45 -45.70
CA SER A 664 -3.51 -34.27 -45.38
C SER A 664 -3.70 -33.30 -44.20
N VAL A 665 -4.91 -32.71 -44.09
CA VAL A 665 -5.24 -31.82 -42.99
C VAL A 665 -5.18 -32.58 -41.66
N GLY A 666 -4.54 -31.99 -40.66
CA GLY A 666 -4.30 -32.56 -39.33
C GLY A 666 -2.98 -33.37 -39.23
N GLU A 667 -2.19 -33.41 -40.30
CA GLU A 667 -0.88 -34.10 -40.34
C GLU A 667 0.22 -33.13 -39.87
N GLU A 668 1.15 -33.63 -39.04
CA GLU A 668 2.34 -32.87 -38.68
C GLU A 668 3.32 -32.80 -39.83
N MET A 669 3.85 -31.64 -40.15
CA MET A 669 4.83 -31.44 -41.20
C MET A 669 6.02 -30.63 -40.69
N ARG A 670 7.22 -31.18 -40.81
CA ARG A 670 8.44 -30.41 -40.53
C ARG A 670 8.70 -29.46 -41.71
N VAL A 671 8.82 -28.19 -41.39
CA VAL A 671 8.99 -27.10 -42.37
C VAL A 671 10.15 -26.21 -42.01
N LYS A 672 10.79 -25.67 -43.01
CA LYS A 672 11.85 -24.66 -42.90
C LYS A 672 11.32 -23.33 -43.43
N VAL A 673 11.53 -22.26 -42.69
CA VAL A 673 11.17 -20.90 -43.10
C VAL A 673 12.14 -20.41 -44.15
N ILE A 674 11.62 -19.98 -45.31
CA ILE A 674 12.40 -19.41 -46.39
C ILE A 674 12.39 -17.87 -46.34
N GLY A 675 11.31 -17.30 -45.88
CA GLY A 675 11.07 -15.86 -45.80
C GLY A 675 9.59 -15.55 -45.90
N HIS A 676 9.25 -14.41 -46.46
CA HIS A 676 7.87 -14.04 -46.77
C HIS A 676 7.64 -13.99 -48.27
N ASP A 677 6.44 -14.37 -48.72
CA ASP A 677 6.02 -14.26 -50.11
C ASP A 677 5.66 -12.80 -50.47
N ASP A 678 5.38 -12.54 -51.77
CA ASP A 678 4.99 -11.22 -52.28
C ASP A 678 3.68 -10.66 -51.63
N GLN A 679 2.96 -11.46 -50.85
CA GLN A 679 1.74 -11.09 -50.13
C GLN A 679 1.99 -10.96 -48.61
N GLY A 680 3.24 -11.04 -48.16
CA GLY A 680 3.64 -10.93 -46.77
C GLY A 680 3.36 -12.18 -45.93
N ARG A 681 3.03 -13.34 -46.52
CA ARG A 681 2.80 -14.60 -45.79
C ARG A 681 4.10 -15.36 -45.64
N LEU A 682 4.25 -16.14 -44.59
CA LEU A 682 5.40 -17.02 -44.38
C LEU A 682 5.52 -18.01 -45.54
N ASP A 683 6.66 -18.01 -46.22
CA ASP A 683 7.03 -18.93 -47.27
C ASP A 683 7.84 -20.08 -46.65
N LEU A 684 7.26 -21.27 -46.70
CA LEU A 684 7.80 -22.45 -46.06
C LEU A 684 8.28 -23.48 -47.10
N LYS A 685 9.29 -24.27 -46.74
CA LYS A 685 9.72 -25.46 -47.46
C LYS A 685 9.61 -26.66 -46.53
N ARG A 686 9.08 -27.79 -47.01
CA ARG A 686 9.14 -29.04 -46.25
C ARG A 686 10.61 -29.40 -46.00
N ALA A 687 10.96 -29.56 -44.71
CA ALA A 687 12.26 -30.06 -44.30
C ALA A 687 12.27 -31.60 -44.31
N ALA A 688 13.43 -32.17 -44.57
CA ALA A 688 13.58 -33.62 -44.44
C ALA A 688 13.28 -34.04 -42.96
N PRO A 689 12.70 -35.21 -42.76
CA PRO A 689 12.63 -35.75 -41.40
C PRO A 689 14.03 -35.75 -40.79
N GLU A 690 14.14 -35.57 -39.50
CA GLU A 690 15.42 -35.68 -38.79
C GLU A 690 16.02 -37.04 -39.14
N SER A 691 17.06 -37.06 -39.97
CA SER A 691 17.79 -38.29 -40.20
C SER A 691 18.44 -38.64 -38.87
N GLU A 692 18.13 -39.80 -38.31
CA GLU A 692 19.07 -40.50 -37.47
C GLU A 692 20.43 -40.35 -38.15
N GLU A 693 21.49 -40.05 -37.37
CA GLU A 693 22.85 -39.73 -37.85
C GLU A 693 23.21 -40.48 -39.14
N ALA A 694 23.59 -39.75 -40.21
CA ALA A 694 23.90 -40.36 -41.51
C ALA A 694 24.84 -41.54 -41.28
N LEU A 695 24.48 -42.72 -41.81
CA LEU A 695 25.22 -43.96 -41.60
C LEU A 695 26.67 -43.77 -42.07
N GLU A 696 27.60 -43.95 -41.15
CA GLU A 696 29.03 -43.96 -41.44
C GLU A 696 29.52 -45.39 -41.77
N VAL A 697 30.60 -45.51 -42.57
CA VAL A 697 31.18 -46.79 -42.91
C VAL A 697 31.64 -47.53 -41.63
N GLY A 698 30.98 -48.63 -41.35
CA GLY A 698 31.16 -49.41 -40.14
C GLY A 698 29.92 -49.56 -39.27
N ASP A 699 28.88 -48.71 -39.52
CA ASP A 699 27.63 -48.76 -38.78
C ASP A 699 26.78 -49.98 -39.17
N THR A 700 25.98 -50.40 -38.23
CA THR A 700 25.06 -51.54 -38.36
C THR A 700 23.61 -51.00 -38.12
N THR A 701 22.74 -51.26 -39.10
CA THR A 701 21.31 -50.84 -39.02
C THR A 701 20.40 -51.97 -39.48
N ASP A 702 19.15 -51.89 -39.14
CA ASP A 702 18.12 -52.76 -39.71
C ASP A 702 17.80 -52.28 -41.11
N ALA A 703 17.48 -53.21 -42.01
CA ALA A 703 17.10 -52.86 -43.42
C ALA A 703 16.12 -53.90 -43.94
N GLU A 704 15.36 -53.53 -44.96
CA GLU A 704 14.42 -54.40 -45.68
C GLU A 704 14.97 -54.75 -47.08
N ILE A 705 14.92 -56.01 -47.47
CA ILE A 705 15.29 -56.42 -48.84
C ILE A 705 14.21 -55.96 -49.81
N THR A 706 14.53 -55.02 -50.68
CA THR A 706 13.57 -54.47 -51.62
C THR A 706 13.55 -55.31 -52.97
N LYS A 707 14.67 -55.88 -53.33
CA LYS A 707 14.77 -56.66 -54.57
C LYS A 707 15.99 -57.55 -54.51
N THR A 708 15.89 -58.80 -55.04
CA THR A 708 17.02 -59.70 -55.31
C THR A 708 17.39 -59.78 -56.79
N THR A 709 18.67 -60.01 -57.07
CA THR A 709 19.26 -60.20 -58.40
C THR A 709 20.35 -61.22 -58.34
N ASP A 710 20.83 -61.74 -59.49
CA ASP A 710 21.87 -62.76 -59.57
C ASP A 710 23.20 -62.34 -58.94
N PHE A 711 23.45 -61.02 -58.73
CA PHE A 711 24.70 -60.50 -58.20
C PHE A 711 24.57 -59.92 -56.78
N GLY A 712 23.36 -59.86 -56.20
CA GLY A 712 23.17 -59.34 -54.85
C GLY A 712 21.71 -58.93 -54.52
N ALA A 713 21.49 -58.43 -53.31
CA ALA A 713 20.21 -57.96 -52.83
C ALA A 713 20.24 -56.44 -52.58
N PHE A 714 19.20 -55.74 -53.08
CA PHE A 714 19.00 -54.33 -52.73
C PHE A 714 18.26 -54.21 -51.43
N VAL A 715 18.70 -53.26 -50.64
CA VAL A 715 18.14 -52.98 -49.28
C VAL A 715 17.77 -51.52 -49.13
N GLU A 716 16.82 -51.29 -48.27
CA GLU A 716 16.42 -49.94 -47.84
C GLU A 716 16.45 -49.91 -46.34
N THR A 717 17.10 -48.89 -45.75
CA THR A 717 17.17 -48.66 -44.32
C THR A 717 15.94 -47.88 -43.84
N PRO A 718 15.61 -47.87 -42.53
CA PRO A 718 14.54 -47.00 -42.00
C PRO A 718 14.77 -45.50 -42.25
N GLY A 719 16.04 -45.07 -42.43
CA GLY A 719 16.41 -43.69 -42.79
C GLY A 719 16.21 -43.38 -44.31
N GLY A 720 15.76 -44.37 -45.12
CA GLY A 720 15.52 -44.20 -46.54
C GLY A 720 16.77 -44.34 -47.44
N GLU A 721 17.94 -44.73 -46.88
CA GLU A 721 19.14 -45.02 -47.68
C GLU A 721 18.96 -46.35 -48.39
N THR A 722 19.16 -46.32 -49.70
CA THR A 722 19.12 -47.53 -50.51
C THR A 722 20.52 -47.97 -50.88
N GLY A 723 20.79 -49.30 -50.81
CA GLY A 723 22.11 -49.83 -51.11
C GLY A 723 22.08 -51.29 -51.60
N LEU A 724 23.25 -51.82 -51.90
CA LEU A 724 23.43 -53.19 -52.40
C LEU A 724 24.21 -54.04 -51.39
N ILE A 725 23.70 -55.21 -51.04
CA ILE A 725 24.47 -56.32 -50.50
C ILE A 725 24.94 -57.21 -51.71
N HIS A 726 26.21 -57.13 -52.05
CA HIS A 726 26.72 -58.01 -53.05
C HIS A 726 26.67 -59.48 -52.67
N ILE A 727 26.49 -60.43 -53.60
CA ILE A 727 26.36 -61.87 -53.30
C ILE A 727 27.50 -62.40 -52.36
N SER A 728 28.70 -61.86 -52.50
CA SER A 728 29.86 -62.21 -51.66
C SER A 728 29.79 -61.69 -50.22
N GLU A 729 28.84 -60.76 -49.90
CA GLU A 729 28.65 -60.14 -48.58
C GLU A 729 27.38 -60.61 -47.92
N LEU A 730 26.67 -61.59 -48.53
CA LEU A 730 25.48 -62.24 -47.94
C LEU A 730 25.80 -63.30 -46.94
N SER A 731 26.93 -64.02 -47.11
CA SER A 731 27.37 -65.06 -46.19
C SER A 731 28.90 -65.21 -46.24
N ARG A 732 29.45 -65.77 -45.19
CA ARG A 732 30.88 -66.20 -45.12
C ARG A 732 31.17 -67.42 -45.96
N ASP A 733 30.16 -68.27 -46.20
CA ASP A 733 30.23 -69.47 -47.06
C ASP A 733 29.81 -69.15 -48.46
N TYR A 734 30.19 -70.04 -49.42
CA TYR A 734 29.85 -69.83 -50.85
C TYR A 734 28.34 -69.90 -51.08
N VAL A 735 27.74 -68.77 -51.52
CA VAL A 735 26.31 -68.63 -51.84
C VAL A 735 26.13 -68.94 -53.32
N LYS A 736 25.27 -69.91 -53.67
CA LYS A 736 25.00 -70.31 -55.01
C LYS A 736 23.94 -69.44 -55.68
N SER A 737 22.93 -69.01 -54.94
CA SER A 737 21.88 -68.09 -55.37
C SER A 737 21.57 -67.10 -54.21
N VAL A 738 21.31 -65.83 -54.55
CA VAL A 738 20.92 -64.80 -53.56
C VAL A 738 19.64 -65.21 -52.82
N ASP A 739 18.68 -65.81 -53.53
CA ASP A 739 17.38 -66.22 -52.99
C ASP A 739 17.47 -67.43 -51.98
N ASP A 740 18.65 -68.09 -51.91
CA ASP A 740 18.92 -69.11 -50.90
C ASP A 740 19.22 -68.54 -49.54
N VAL A 741 19.50 -67.20 -49.45
CA VAL A 741 19.93 -66.52 -48.25
C VAL A 741 18.92 -65.44 -47.81
N VAL A 742 18.42 -64.64 -48.72
CA VAL A 742 17.46 -63.57 -48.47
C VAL A 742 16.44 -63.46 -49.58
N GLN A 743 15.18 -63.02 -49.26
CA GLN A 743 14.10 -62.81 -50.18
C GLN A 743 13.56 -61.34 -50.07
N PRO A 744 12.89 -60.83 -51.10
CA PRO A 744 12.22 -59.57 -51.00
C PRO A 744 11.26 -59.51 -49.81
N GLU A 745 11.20 -58.35 -49.11
CA GLU A 745 10.47 -58.08 -47.89
C GLU A 745 11.08 -58.68 -46.61
N ASP A 746 12.22 -59.36 -46.67
CA ASP A 746 12.96 -59.83 -45.50
C ASP A 746 13.54 -58.62 -44.74
N LYS A 747 13.33 -58.61 -43.41
CA LYS A 747 13.96 -57.63 -42.49
C LYS A 747 15.27 -58.25 -42.02
N VAL A 748 16.35 -57.57 -42.34
CA VAL A 748 17.71 -58.06 -42.11
C VAL A 748 18.55 -56.96 -41.41
N LYS A 749 19.53 -57.38 -40.65
CA LYS A 749 20.52 -56.47 -40.10
C LYS A 749 21.72 -56.37 -41.03
N VAL A 750 22.07 -55.15 -41.39
CA VAL A 750 23.14 -54.89 -42.34
C VAL A 750 24.21 -53.98 -41.76
N LYS A 751 25.43 -54.16 -42.16
CA LYS A 751 26.56 -53.30 -41.86
C LYS A 751 26.99 -52.53 -43.09
N LEU A 752 27.12 -51.22 -42.97
CA LEU A 752 27.65 -50.37 -44.07
C LEU A 752 29.15 -50.62 -44.20
N ILE A 753 29.60 -51.08 -45.37
CA ILE A 753 31.00 -51.41 -45.62
C ILE A 753 31.69 -50.40 -46.56
N ASN A 754 30.95 -49.67 -47.37
CA ASN A 754 31.50 -48.68 -48.30
C ASN A 754 30.42 -47.77 -48.82
N ILE A 755 30.80 -46.52 -49.15
CA ILE A 755 30.00 -45.56 -49.93
C ILE A 755 30.85 -45.18 -51.15
N ASP A 756 30.36 -45.40 -52.42
CA ASP A 756 31.09 -45.08 -53.57
C ASP A 756 31.04 -43.57 -53.92
N ASP A 757 31.87 -43.17 -54.95
CA ASP A 757 31.97 -41.78 -55.44
C ASP A 757 30.64 -41.20 -55.98
N LYS A 758 29.60 -42.02 -56.08
CA LYS A 758 28.26 -41.66 -56.56
C LYS A 758 27.23 -41.75 -55.45
N ASN A 759 27.68 -41.75 -54.18
CA ASN A 759 26.85 -41.89 -52.98
C ASN A 759 25.97 -43.12 -52.91
N ARG A 760 26.47 -44.27 -53.53
CA ARG A 760 25.77 -45.57 -53.45
C ARG A 760 26.30 -46.36 -52.24
N TYR A 761 25.43 -46.85 -51.40
CA TYR A 761 25.74 -47.57 -50.19
C TYR A 761 25.99 -49.06 -50.52
N GLN A 762 27.05 -49.62 -49.95
CA GLN A 762 27.35 -51.04 -50.02
C GLN A 762 27.28 -51.63 -48.63
N PHE A 763 26.43 -52.62 -48.49
CA PHE A 763 26.17 -53.25 -47.21
C PHE A 763 26.68 -54.69 -47.18
N ARG A 764 26.90 -55.20 -45.98
CA ARG A 764 27.15 -56.59 -45.64
C ARG A 764 26.04 -57.10 -44.74
N LEU A 765 25.53 -58.30 -44.99
CA LEU A 765 24.57 -58.95 -44.10
C LEU A 765 25.26 -59.33 -42.80
N VAL A 766 24.67 -58.92 -41.67
CA VAL A 766 25.13 -59.33 -40.37
C VAL A 766 24.46 -60.67 -40.04
N GLN A 767 25.27 -61.75 -39.99
CA GLN A 767 24.79 -63.08 -39.56
C GLN A 767 24.92 -63.15 -38.05
N GLU A 768 23.87 -63.58 -37.34
CA GLU A 768 23.90 -63.86 -35.91
C GLU A 768 24.88 -64.98 -35.55
#